data_76ca9f6d03b2cd1f78ac89ab10038a2f
#
_entry.id   76ca9f6d03b2cd1f78ac89ab10038a2f
#
_cell.length_a   1.000
_cell.length_b   1.000
_cell.length_c   1.000
_cell.angle_alpha   90.00
_cell.angle_beta   90.00
_cell.angle_gamma   90.00
#
_symmetry.space_group_name_H-M   'P 1'
#
loop_
_entity.id
_entity.type
_entity.pdbx_description
1 polymer ?
#
loop_
_entity_poly.entity_id
_entity_poly.type
_entity_poly.pdbx_seq_one_letter_code
_entity_poly.pdbx_strand_id
1 'polypeptide(L)'
;LKENFQKAKDEILALFGGLGATWVTQPHTEGDDVIPYLAEHLDGEKIIYSTDGDLAQLLALPDVMLWKSGTLVASNPYGDFDPTYIRVMKALVGDGNEYPGCPKFGPKKWEALLERYGSALPVLDSWMETRNLDELKDDVPDFPPFQLVLNNLDLVYTSYQLAKLRPDWVNLLRVPLQWHPGMVKPATDYRLKKWGQQVRLITAETYDQALAFFEKQLRGTPFFSLDIETSTPDESDEWLAARDAEKKVDVLGSELTGMGLTFGPNSQYTYYLSVDHCDTPNCTSEQVRQLVASIPSNKFVVVHNAAFELPILAMEWADQQRDNGWHGFIPNVIDNAVCSSYVDENQSQGLKANSKLYLGYEQENYEHVTTMTGERGTLPEGGKIIKTVEEFIVDEYGNHVMVPVLQEDEDGNTVEVEQLAVRLIDTVQYKMRELTAEHVLSYGADDTICTAALYRFFRTIMEMEHTWDVFLEVEQLPAYVGALAYVQGTKFSLERMLELEREDHETYAKAWAVVREALIEHGWEGTVCPGFSELTPAGIKEITKITLGLELKTQMRAVSKIAKLVAEMDHPDAEMLAGLIEAGDLESINKLVAARFEGEPIFDVGSPKQMKAFLYDMLGLPVRIVNNCTPKERTENRELYAAVSRHKKIWAGSETEPPITDEEMQLLKLKAKTDDTAVDFALAMDRPGCPILHAFQKMKKCSTRQSLFYNTYKTILHWKDNKVHGQAGQSRTVTRRFAPSDPNLAQLPKKGEGVKFRECFLPHHKDAVMVSIDFSGQELRQGAGQSLDPNMLACFVGDNLKDMHSMTAAGAMEKKWGKTVLAEMIERFGKPGDAEYDLFLRLRKCKEDEVVAKMADDLRKNAKNVNFGAQYDAQAPKLAETLIIPVA
;
A
#
# COMPACT_ATOMS: atom_id res chain seq x y z
N LEU A 1 3.75 -16.65 -3.76
CA LEU A 1 4.34 -17.15 -2.50
C LEU A 1 3.61 -16.56 -1.28
N LYS A 2 3.38 -15.25 -1.21
CA LYS A 2 2.60 -14.61 -0.13
C LYS A 2 1.16 -15.15 -0.06
N GLU A 3 0.50 -15.31 -1.19
CA GLU A 3 -0.87 -15.82 -1.29
C GLU A 3 -0.99 -17.28 -0.82
N ASN A 4 -0.04 -18.13 -1.22
CA ASN A 4 0.03 -19.51 -0.76
C ASN A 4 0.39 -19.62 0.73
N PHE A 5 1.24 -18.73 1.22
CA PHE A 5 1.56 -18.66 2.64
C PHE A 5 0.34 -18.24 3.47
N GLN A 6 -0.40 -17.23 3.01
CA GLN A 6 -1.61 -16.78 3.69
C GLN A 6 -2.68 -17.88 3.70
N LYS A 7 -2.88 -18.56 2.57
CA LYS A 7 -3.82 -19.70 2.48
C LYS A 7 -3.43 -20.84 3.42
N ALA A 8 -2.14 -21.20 3.49
CA ALA A 8 -1.67 -22.22 4.42
C ALA A 8 -1.83 -21.79 5.89
N LYS A 9 -1.56 -20.51 6.19
CA LYS A 9 -1.81 -19.93 7.52
C LYS A 9 -3.28 -20.02 7.89
N ASP A 10 -4.19 -19.66 6.99
CA ASP A 10 -5.63 -19.69 7.21
C ASP A 10 -6.15 -21.13 7.43
N GLU A 11 -5.65 -22.09 6.66
CA GLU A 11 -5.96 -23.52 6.82
C GLU A 11 -5.45 -24.07 8.17
N ILE A 12 -4.24 -23.69 8.56
CA ILE A 12 -3.64 -24.09 9.85
C ILE A 12 -4.44 -23.47 11.01
N LEU A 13 -4.79 -22.17 10.93
CA LEU A 13 -5.57 -21.51 11.96
C LEU A 13 -6.97 -22.10 12.11
N ALA A 14 -7.63 -22.45 11.01
CA ALA A 14 -8.92 -23.14 11.02
C ALA A 14 -8.81 -24.54 11.65
N LEU A 15 -7.75 -25.29 11.30
CA LEU A 15 -7.45 -26.60 11.86
C LEU A 15 -7.19 -26.52 13.36
N PHE A 16 -6.35 -25.59 13.80
CA PHE A 16 -6.01 -25.40 15.21
C PHE A 16 -7.22 -24.94 16.03
N GLY A 17 -8.07 -24.07 15.49
CA GLY A 17 -9.33 -23.69 16.13
C GLY A 17 -10.25 -24.89 16.39
N GLY A 18 -10.32 -25.83 15.43
CA GLY A 18 -11.05 -27.09 15.57
C GLY A 18 -10.43 -28.08 16.57
N LEU A 19 -9.13 -27.98 16.79
CA LEU A 19 -8.37 -28.84 17.71
C LEU A 19 -8.24 -28.28 19.13
N GLY A 20 -8.83 -27.11 19.43
CA GLY A 20 -8.78 -26.49 20.74
C GLY A 20 -7.47 -25.77 21.05
N ALA A 21 -6.80 -25.23 20.02
CA ALA A 21 -5.59 -24.44 20.21
C ALA A 21 -5.86 -23.19 21.06
N THR A 22 -4.95 -22.90 21.98
CA THR A 22 -4.99 -21.71 22.81
C THR A 22 -4.08 -20.64 22.21
N TRP A 23 -4.57 -19.43 22.04
CA TRP A 23 -3.79 -18.28 21.66
C TRP A 23 -3.29 -17.55 22.88
N VAL A 24 -2.00 -17.23 22.89
CA VAL A 24 -1.38 -16.50 23.99
C VAL A 24 -0.73 -15.27 23.41
N THR A 25 -1.13 -14.10 23.88
CA THR A 25 -0.54 -12.82 23.50
C THR A 25 -0.38 -11.93 24.72
N GLN A 26 0.61 -11.08 24.69
CA GLN A 26 0.80 -10.02 25.66
C GLN A 26 1.13 -8.72 24.91
N PRO A 27 0.45 -7.62 25.20
CA PRO A 27 0.76 -6.33 24.60
C PRO A 27 2.23 -5.94 24.80
N HIS A 28 2.85 -5.36 23.76
CA HIS A 28 4.25 -4.89 23.80
C HIS A 28 5.29 -5.98 24.08
N THR A 29 4.96 -7.23 23.81
CA THR A 29 5.86 -8.38 24.00
C THR A 29 5.91 -9.16 22.69
N GLU A 30 7.09 -9.54 22.27
CA GLU A 30 7.27 -10.36 21.07
C GLU A 30 6.92 -11.82 21.35
N GLY A 31 6.55 -12.57 20.29
CA GLY A 31 6.26 -14.01 20.42
C GLY A 31 7.45 -14.80 20.96
N ASP A 32 8.64 -14.34 20.65
CA ASP A 32 9.91 -14.94 21.04
C ASP A 32 10.20 -14.82 22.54
N ASP A 33 9.53 -13.92 23.24
CA ASP A 33 9.56 -13.80 24.70
C ASP A 33 8.42 -14.61 25.36
N VAL A 34 7.28 -14.71 24.70
CA VAL A 34 6.12 -15.49 25.19
C VAL A 34 6.39 -16.99 25.13
N ILE A 35 7.03 -17.49 24.07
CA ILE A 35 7.36 -18.91 23.92
C ILE A 35 8.30 -19.41 25.01
N PRO A 36 9.40 -18.74 25.37
CA PRO A 36 10.24 -19.10 26.50
C PRO A 36 9.48 -19.18 27.82
N TYR A 37 8.65 -18.18 28.11
CA TYR A 37 7.82 -18.20 29.31
C TYR A 37 6.94 -19.44 29.40
N LEU A 38 6.25 -19.77 28.30
CA LEU A 38 5.42 -20.97 28.23
C LEU A 38 6.25 -22.24 28.33
N ALA A 39 7.43 -22.28 27.72
CA ALA A 39 8.33 -23.43 27.79
C ALA A 39 8.84 -23.70 29.22
N GLU A 40 9.03 -22.64 30.03
CA GLU A 40 9.46 -22.74 31.43
C GLU A 40 8.30 -23.12 32.38
N HIS A 41 7.05 -22.70 32.07
CA HIS A 41 5.93 -22.81 33.00
C HIS A 41 4.93 -23.92 32.66
N LEU A 42 5.02 -24.53 31.50
CA LEU A 42 4.17 -25.67 31.14
C LEU A 42 4.84 -27.00 31.49
N ASP A 43 4.05 -27.90 32.05
CA ASP A 43 4.46 -29.28 32.31
C ASP A 43 4.39 -30.14 31.03
N GLY A 44 5.22 -31.18 31.01
CA GLY A 44 5.23 -32.19 29.95
C GLY A 44 6.15 -31.86 28.75
N GLU A 45 6.08 -32.70 27.74
CA GLU A 45 6.87 -32.59 26.52
C GLU A 45 6.41 -31.39 25.69
N LYS A 46 7.34 -30.55 25.25
CA LYS A 46 7.09 -29.31 24.53
C LYS A 46 7.77 -29.34 23.17
N ILE A 47 6.97 -29.19 22.12
CA ILE A 47 7.47 -29.10 20.75
C ILE A 47 7.24 -27.66 20.25
N ILE A 48 8.33 -26.94 20.03
CA ILE A 48 8.28 -25.58 19.49
C ILE A 48 8.40 -25.62 17.99
N TYR A 49 7.41 -25.11 17.28
CA TYR A 49 7.41 -25.01 15.84
C TYR A 49 7.83 -23.58 15.41
N SER A 50 9.08 -23.40 15.06
CA SER A 50 9.61 -22.11 14.61
C SER A 50 10.82 -22.30 13.69
N THR A 51 11.01 -21.30 12.82
CA THR A 51 12.23 -21.16 11.99
C THR A 51 13.26 -20.25 12.67
N ASP A 52 12.88 -19.59 13.75
CA ASP A 52 13.74 -18.69 14.48
C ASP A 52 14.90 -19.46 15.16
N GLY A 53 16.09 -18.96 14.92
CA GLY A 53 17.30 -19.56 15.48
C GLY A 53 17.52 -19.25 16.96
N ASP A 54 16.92 -18.17 17.48
CA ASP A 54 17.09 -17.77 18.87
C ASP A 54 16.37 -18.71 19.83
N LEU A 55 15.23 -19.26 19.40
CA LEU A 55 14.49 -20.25 20.18
C LEU A 55 15.23 -21.57 20.39
N ALA A 56 16.34 -21.82 19.68
CA ALA A 56 17.19 -22.97 19.96
C ALA A 56 17.86 -22.94 21.35
N GLN A 57 17.90 -21.77 22.01
CA GLN A 57 18.29 -21.62 23.42
C GLN A 57 17.39 -22.45 24.36
N LEU A 58 16.14 -22.66 24.00
CA LEU A 58 15.16 -23.39 24.79
C LEU A 58 15.40 -24.90 24.82
N LEU A 59 16.28 -25.42 23.95
CA LEU A 59 16.73 -26.81 24.02
C LEU A 59 17.56 -27.11 25.30
N ALA A 60 17.95 -26.08 26.05
CA ALA A 60 18.52 -26.23 27.39
C ALA A 60 17.48 -26.62 28.44
N LEU A 61 16.20 -26.41 28.20
CA LEU A 61 15.12 -26.76 29.11
C LEU A 61 14.77 -28.26 28.97
N PRO A 62 14.36 -28.92 30.07
CA PRO A 62 13.91 -30.31 30.01
C PRO A 62 12.66 -30.44 29.12
N ASP A 63 12.60 -31.54 28.38
CA ASP A 63 11.45 -31.94 27.59
C ASP A 63 11.05 -30.92 26.49
N VAL A 64 11.97 -30.09 26.02
CA VAL A 64 11.78 -29.16 24.90
C VAL A 64 12.47 -29.68 23.66
N MET A 65 11.73 -29.69 22.56
CA MET A 65 12.21 -29.99 21.21
C MET A 65 11.79 -28.90 20.22
N LEU A 66 12.55 -28.71 19.17
CA LEU A 66 12.21 -27.82 18.06
C LEU A 66 11.77 -28.60 16.84
N TRP A 67 10.68 -28.16 16.19
CA TRP A 67 10.31 -28.62 14.86
C TRP A 67 10.82 -27.61 13.82
N LYS A 68 11.88 -28.00 13.10
CA LYS A 68 12.53 -27.14 12.11
C LYS A 68 12.60 -27.84 10.76
N SER A 69 12.02 -27.21 9.71
CA SER A 69 12.10 -27.71 8.34
C SER A 69 11.69 -29.20 8.15
N GLY A 70 10.66 -29.64 8.87
CA GLY A 70 10.14 -31.01 8.77
C GLY A 70 10.86 -32.04 9.65
N THR A 71 11.80 -31.60 10.49
CA THR A 71 12.57 -32.48 11.37
C THR A 71 12.43 -32.03 12.81
N LEU A 72 12.30 -33.00 13.73
CA LEU A 72 12.32 -32.76 15.17
C LEU A 72 13.78 -32.71 15.64
N VAL A 73 14.15 -31.62 16.29
CA VAL A 73 15.51 -31.35 16.78
C VAL A 73 15.49 -31.32 18.30
N ALA A 74 16.26 -32.18 18.94
CA ALA A 74 16.39 -32.27 20.39
C ALA A 74 17.79 -31.88 20.88
N SER A 75 18.71 -31.55 19.97
CA SER A 75 20.08 -31.15 20.30
C SER A 75 20.44 -29.83 19.67
N ASN A 76 21.44 -29.15 20.21
CA ASN A 76 21.88 -27.85 19.73
C ASN A 76 22.26 -27.89 18.23
N PRO A 77 21.57 -27.17 17.34
CA PRO A 77 21.86 -27.18 15.90
C PRO A 77 23.15 -26.43 15.52
N TYR A 78 23.74 -25.68 16.46
CA TYR A 78 24.94 -24.87 16.23
C TYR A 78 26.26 -25.48 16.72
N GLY A 79 26.21 -26.65 17.29
CA GLY A 79 27.44 -27.37 17.73
C GLY A 79 27.28 -28.08 19.07
N ASP A 80 28.38 -28.71 19.50
CA ASP A 80 28.44 -29.46 20.75
C ASP A 80 28.76 -28.52 21.94
N PHE A 81 27.78 -27.75 22.34
CA PHE A 81 27.83 -26.88 23.53
C PHE A 81 26.41 -26.67 24.09
N ASP A 82 26.34 -26.25 25.35
CA ASP A 82 25.03 -26.01 25.99
C ASP A 82 24.21 -24.99 25.21
N PRO A 83 22.97 -25.29 24.83
CA PRO A 83 22.09 -24.37 24.08
C PRO A 83 21.90 -23.00 24.72
N THR A 84 22.02 -22.87 26.02
CA THR A 84 21.95 -21.57 26.73
C THR A 84 22.94 -20.56 26.17
N TYR A 85 24.14 -21.01 25.71
CA TYR A 85 25.17 -20.12 25.17
C TYR A 85 25.00 -19.78 23.67
N ILE A 86 23.91 -20.16 23.04
CA ILE A 86 23.57 -19.70 21.70
C ILE A 86 23.50 -18.18 21.65
N ARG A 87 23.01 -17.52 22.72
CA ARG A 87 23.01 -16.06 22.85
C ARG A 87 24.42 -15.46 22.80
N VAL A 88 25.39 -16.11 23.42
CA VAL A 88 26.82 -15.72 23.36
C VAL A 88 27.36 -15.89 21.94
N MET A 89 27.06 -17.02 21.32
CA MET A 89 27.43 -17.26 19.91
C MET A 89 26.89 -16.17 18.99
N LYS A 90 25.62 -15.90 19.10
CA LYS A 90 24.96 -14.91 18.25
C LYS A 90 25.43 -13.48 18.54
N ALA A 91 25.72 -13.14 19.79
CA ALA A 91 26.33 -11.86 20.14
C ALA A 91 27.68 -11.65 19.48
N LEU A 92 28.45 -12.72 19.28
CA LEU A 92 29.78 -12.67 18.65
C LEU A 92 29.72 -12.79 17.12
N VAL A 93 28.95 -13.74 16.60
CA VAL A 93 28.85 -14.03 15.16
C VAL A 93 27.90 -13.11 14.44
N GLY A 94 26.85 -12.62 15.13
CA GLY A 94 25.72 -11.89 14.56
C GLY A 94 24.63 -12.81 13.99
N ASP A 95 23.48 -12.24 13.67
CA ASP A 95 22.38 -12.91 13.00
C ASP A 95 21.91 -12.11 11.78
N GLY A 96 22.55 -12.38 10.66
CA GLY A 96 22.16 -11.88 9.34
C GLY A 96 21.84 -10.39 9.28
N ASN A 97 20.55 -10.07 9.19
CA ASN A 97 20.05 -8.70 9.11
C ASN A 97 19.49 -8.18 10.45
N GLU A 98 19.39 -9.01 11.47
CA GLU A 98 18.76 -8.63 12.73
C GLU A 98 19.72 -7.87 13.64
N TYR A 99 20.91 -8.40 13.83
CA TYR A 99 21.95 -7.68 14.59
C TYR A 99 23.37 -8.05 14.11
N PRO A 100 24.32 -7.10 14.20
CA PRO A 100 25.59 -7.23 13.47
C PRO A 100 26.61 -8.18 14.09
N GLY A 101 26.49 -8.51 15.37
CA GLY A 101 27.53 -9.24 16.10
C GLY A 101 28.84 -8.46 16.22
N CYS A 102 29.91 -9.16 16.57
CA CYS A 102 31.27 -8.60 16.63
C CYS A 102 31.87 -8.49 15.22
N PRO A 103 32.25 -7.32 14.75
CA PRO A 103 32.85 -7.14 13.41
C PRO A 103 34.04 -8.05 13.17
N LYS A 104 34.03 -8.73 12.04
CA LYS A 104 35.07 -9.71 11.65
C LYS A 104 35.15 -10.98 12.54
N PHE A 105 34.20 -11.21 13.40
CA PHE A 105 34.07 -12.42 14.19
C PHE A 105 33.04 -13.36 13.54
N GLY A 106 33.45 -14.19 12.65
CA GLY A 106 32.52 -15.09 11.94
C GLY A 106 32.53 -16.52 12.52
N PRO A 107 31.75 -17.44 11.93
CA PRO A 107 31.61 -18.84 12.42
C PRO A 107 32.91 -19.56 12.66
N LYS A 108 33.91 -19.41 11.79
CA LYS A 108 35.23 -20.03 11.96
C LYS A 108 35.97 -19.61 13.24
N LYS A 109 35.77 -18.37 13.70
CA LYS A 109 36.35 -17.88 14.93
C LYS A 109 35.55 -18.36 16.14
N TRP A 110 34.26 -18.56 15.98
CA TRP A 110 33.42 -19.21 16.95
C TRP A 110 33.85 -20.67 17.19
N GLU A 111 34.03 -21.46 16.11
CA GLU A 111 34.51 -22.82 16.18
C GLU A 111 35.86 -22.91 16.89
N ALA A 112 36.81 -22.03 16.55
CA ALA A 112 38.12 -21.97 17.19
C ALA A 112 38.02 -21.53 18.68
N LEU A 113 37.04 -20.71 19.04
CA LEU A 113 36.78 -20.34 20.44
C LEU A 113 36.25 -21.54 21.21
N LEU A 114 35.29 -22.27 20.65
CA LEU A 114 34.74 -23.48 21.27
C LEU A 114 35.83 -24.56 21.50
N GLU A 115 36.62 -24.83 20.49
CA GLU A 115 37.68 -25.85 20.54
C GLU A 115 38.73 -25.54 21.64
N ARG A 116 39.11 -24.27 21.74
CA ARG A 116 40.20 -23.88 22.68
C ARG A 116 39.66 -23.40 24.04
N TYR A 117 38.49 -22.82 24.09
CA TYR A 117 37.96 -22.14 25.28
C TYR A 117 36.46 -22.43 25.56
N GLY A 118 35.94 -23.56 25.11
CA GLY A 118 34.54 -23.92 25.35
C GLY A 118 34.13 -23.92 26.83
N SER A 119 35.08 -24.20 27.72
CA SER A 119 34.87 -24.11 29.18
C SER A 119 34.72 -22.66 29.70
N ALA A 120 35.08 -21.64 28.92
CA ALA A 120 34.94 -20.25 29.31
C ALA A 120 33.58 -19.63 28.90
N LEU A 121 32.68 -20.38 28.23
CA LEU A 121 31.37 -19.90 27.84
C LEU A 121 30.56 -19.35 29.00
N PRO A 122 30.51 -19.98 30.20
CA PRO A 122 29.83 -19.43 31.35
C PRO A 122 30.36 -18.04 31.78
N VAL A 123 31.70 -17.86 31.71
CA VAL A 123 32.34 -16.58 32.03
C VAL A 123 32.03 -15.50 31.02
N LEU A 124 32.04 -15.86 29.71
CA LEU A 124 31.66 -14.95 28.63
C LEU A 124 30.20 -14.52 28.74
N ASP A 125 29.31 -15.45 29.07
CA ASP A 125 27.90 -15.20 29.28
C ASP A 125 27.67 -14.28 30.48
N SER A 126 28.28 -14.59 31.64
CA SER A 126 28.22 -13.73 32.84
C SER A 126 28.75 -12.34 32.57
N TRP A 127 29.86 -12.23 31.87
CA TRP A 127 30.39 -10.92 31.48
C TRP A 127 29.46 -10.12 30.56
N MET A 128 28.89 -10.74 29.56
CA MET A 128 27.93 -10.08 28.65
C MET A 128 26.67 -9.65 29.38
N GLU A 129 26.28 -10.35 30.44
CA GLU A 129 25.18 -9.98 31.32
C GLU A 129 25.54 -8.80 32.25
N THR A 130 26.68 -8.88 32.91
CA THR A 130 27.10 -7.95 33.99
C THR A 130 27.91 -6.76 33.48
N ARG A 131 28.51 -6.84 32.31
CA ARG A 131 29.54 -5.93 31.77
C ARG A 131 30.80 -5.83 32.64
N ASN A 132 31.05 -6.80 33.49
CA ASN A 132 32.22 -6.79 34.36
C ASN A 132 33.46 -7.37 33.67
N LEU A 133 34.33 -6.48 33.15
CA LEU A 133 35.53 -6.88 32.41
C LEU A 133 36.58 -7.58 33.26
N ASP A 134 36.53 -7.43 34.60
CA ASP A 134 37.52 -8.06 35.49
C ASP A 134 37.30 -9.57 35.59
N GLU A 135 36.09 -10.07 35.31
CA GLU A 135 35.81 -11.51 35.23
C GLU A 135 36.48 -12.22 34.04
N LEU A 136 36.87 -11.45 33.01
CA LEU A 136 37.42 -12.00 31.79
C LEU A 136 38.98 -12.08 31.77
N LYS A 137 39.63 -11.28 32.61
CA LYS A 137 41.10 -11.08 32.51
C LYS A 137 41.94 -12.29 32.80
N ASP A 138 41.42 -13.19 33.64
CA ASP A 138 42.19 -14.37 34.10
C ASP A 138 41.92 -15.62 33.29
N ASP A 139 40.78 -15.76 32.62
CA ASP A 139 40.31 -16.97 31.94
C ASP A 139 40.49 -17.01 30.41
N VAL A 140 40.64 -15.87 29.73
CA VAL A 140 40.71 -15.79 28.26
C VAL A 140 41.78 -14.80 27.73
N PRO A 141 43.04 -14.77 28.29
CA PRO A 141 43.96 -13.67 27.97
C PRO A 141 44.62 -13.75 26.60
N ASP A 142 44.78 -14.91 26.01
CA ASP A 142 45.66 -15.14 24.83
C ASP A 142 44.96 -15.52 23.51
N PHE A 143 43.62 -15.34 23.42
CA PHE A 143 42.87 -15.64 22.19
C PHE A 143 42.84 -14.42 21.26
N PRO A 144 43.58 -14.40 20.12
CA PRO A 144 43.66 -13.23 19.26
C PRO A 144 42.31 -12.65 18.77
N PRO A 145 41.27 -13.47 18.46
CA PRO A 145 39.95 -12.96 18.17
C PRO A 145 39.29 -12.20 19.32
N PHE A 146 39.72 -12.40 20.55
CA PHE A 146 39.20 -11.73 21.73
C PHE A 146 39.50 -10.22 21.71
N GLN A 147 40.60 -9.80 21.11
CA GLN A 147 40.90 -8.38 20.90
C GLN A 147 39.84 -7.69 20.03
N LEU A 148 39.20 -8.43 19.10
CA LEU A 148 38.08 -7.90 18.32
C LEU A 148 36.87 -7.64 19.23
N VAL A 149 36.61 -8.54 20.18
CA VAL A 149 35.53 -8.40 21.16
C VAL A 149 35.78 -7.19 22.03
N LEU A 150 36.99 -7.05 22.61
CA LEU A 150 37.37 -5.92 23.45
C LEU A 150 37.28 -4.58 22.71
N ASN A 151 37.60 -4.55 21.42
CA ASN A 151 37.51 -3.34 20.60
C ASN A 151 36.07 -2.99 20.16
N ASN A 152 35.09 -3.88 20.41
CA ASN A 152 33.71 -3.70 19.98
C ASN A 152 32.69 -4.02 21.08
N LEU A 153 33.05 -3.77 22.33
CA LEU A 153 32.29 -4.17 23.53
C LEU A 153 30.83 -3.74 23.49
N ASP A 154 30.56 -2.48 23.17
CA ASP A 154 29.20 -1.97 23.13
C ASP A 154 28.34 -2.66 22.07
N LEU A 155 28.93 -2.98 20.93
CA LEU A 155 28.24 -3.66 19.84
C LEU A 155 27.94 -5.13 20.20
N VAL A 156 28.90 -5.82 20.79
CA VAL A 156 28.75 -7.19 21.29
C VAL A 156 27.70 -7.25 22.39
N TYR A 157 27.75 -6.33 23.33
CA TYR A 157 26.75 -6.23 24.37
C TYR A 157 25.35 -5.97 23.81
N THR A 158 25.21 -5.04 22.88
CA THR A 158 23.93 -4.76 22.22
C THR A 158 23.40 -6.00 21.52
N SER A 159 24.24 -6.68 20.74
CA SER A 159 23.86 -7.94 20.08
C SER A 159 23.48 -9.03 21.07
N TYR A 160 24.15 -9.13 22.21
CA TYR A 160 23.81 -10.07 23.28
C TYR A 160 22.41 -9.78 23.86
N GLN A 161 22.12 -8.49 24.15
CA GLN A 161 20.81 -8.11 24.66
C GLN A 161 19.68 -8.37 23.66
N LEU A 162 19.97 -8.27 22.37
CA LEU A 162 19.01 -8.58 21.31
C LEU A 162 18.81 -10.09 21.10
N ALA A 163 19.87 -10.89 21.27
CA ALA A 163 19.82 -12.34 21.18
C ALA A 163 19.23 -13.04 22.42
N LYS A 164 19.12 -12.31 23.54
CA LYS A 164 18.64 -12.86 24.82
C LYS A 164 17.12 -12.92 24.83
N LEU A 165 16.56 -14.09 25.00
CA LEU A 165 15.13 -14.28 25.26
C LEU A 165 14.73 -13.69 26.61
N ARG A 166 13.55 -13.09 26.69
CA ARG A 166 13.09 -12.32 27.85
C ARG A 166 11.79 -12.87 28.47
N PRO A 167 11.76 -14.11 28.96
CA PRO A 167 10.59 -14.65 29.62
C PRO A 167 10.16 -13.85 30.87
N ASP A 168 11.11 -13.15 31.49
CA ASP A 168 10.89 -12.27 32.64
C ASP A 168 10.00 -11.04 32.32
N TRP A 169 9.87 -10.65 31.08
CA TRP A 169 8.98 -9.58 30.63
C TRP A 169 7.53 -10.05 30.47
N VAL A 170 7.30 -11.34 30.46
CA VAL A 170 5.98 -11.93 30.27
C VAL A 170 5.25 -12.09 31.59
N ASN A 171 4.01 -11.63 31.67
CA ASN A 171 3.15 -11.79 32.83
C ASN A 171 1.74 -12.24 32.41
N LEU A 172 1.63 -13.50 32.07
CA LEU A 172 0.37 -14.10 31.60
C LEU A 172 -0.71 -14.22 32.69
N LEU A 173 -0.38 -14.01 33.97
CA LEU A 173 -1.39 -13.97 35.04
C LEU A 173 -2.34 -12.77 34.94
N ARG A 174 -1.96 -11.75 34.19
CA ARG A 174 -2.78 -10.54 33.94
C ARG A 174 -3.49 -10.58 32.57
N VAL A 175 -3.15 -11.53 31.72
CA VAL A 175 -3.75 -11.69 30.40
C VAL A 175 -4.72 -12.86 30.49
N PRO A 176 -6.00 -12.68 30.12
CA PRO A 176 -6.90 -13.84 30.02
C PRO A 176 -6.35 -14.80 28.98
N LEU A 177 -5.77 -15.90 29.43
CA LEU A 177 -5.14 -16.95 28.57
C LEU A 177 -6.09 -17.67 27.63
N GLN A 178 -7.37 -17.28 27.65
CA GLN A 178 -8.37 -17.94 26.84
C GLN A 178 -8.89 -17.00 25.78
N TRP A 179 -8.22 -17.03 24.64
CA TRP A 179 -8.92 -16.79 23.41
C TRP A 179 -9.83 -18.01 23.17
N HIS A 180 -11.10 -17.86 23.57
CA HIS A 180 -12.02 -18.97 23.41
C HIS A 180 -12.28 -19.23 21.91
N PRO A 181 -11.97 -20.41 21.39
CA PRO A 181 -12.59 -20.89 20.14
C PRO A 181 -14.12 -20.80 20.19
N GLY A 182 -14.70 -20.69 21.40
CA GLY A 182 -16.10 -20.40 21.62
C GLY A 182 -16.61 -19.01 21.18
N MET A 183 -15.75 -18.06 20.84
CA MET A 183 -16.18 -16.83 20.15
C MET A 183 -16.43 -17.04 18.66
N VAL A 184 -15.76 -18.01 18.03
CA VAL A 184 -15.93 -18.36 16.61
C VAL A 184 -17.18 -19.24 16.42
N LYS A 185 -17.37 -20.21 17.29
CA LYS A 185 -18.54 -21.09 17.28
C LYS A 185 -19.91 -20.38 17.33
N PRO A 186 -20.12 -19.30 18.13
CA PRO A 186 -21.42 -18.68 18.19
C PRO A 186 -21.89 -18.05 16.88
N ALA A 187 -21.02 -17.46 16.08
CA ALA A 187 -21.42 -16.89 14.79
C ALA A 187 -21.76 -17.98 13.78
N THR A 188 -20.94 -19.03 13.70
CA THR A 188 -21.19 -20.20 12.83
C THR A 188 -22.41 -20.99 13.29
N ASP A 189 -22.56 -21.22 14.61
CA ASP A 189 -23.72 -21.89 15.18
C ASP A 189 -24.99 -21.04 15.08
N TYR A 190 -24.87 -19.74 15.16
CA TYR A 190 -25.98 -18.81 14.98
C TYR A 190 -26.52 -18.85 13.55
N ARG A 191 -25.67 -18.87 12.56
CA ARG A 191 -26.04 -19.01 11.16
C ARG A 191 -26.72 -20.37 10.89
N LEU A 192 -26.08 -21.47 11.26
CA LEU A 192 -26.52 -22.81 10.93
C LEU A 192 -27.85 -23.20 11.62
N LYS A 193 -28.08 -22.69 12.83
CA LYS A 193 -29.26 -23.07 13.62
C LYS A 193 -30.42 -22.11 13.51
N LYS A 194 -30.19 -20.84 13.25
CA LYS A 194 -31.20 -19.80 13.49
C LYS A 194 -31.45 -18.85 12.30
N TRP A 195 -30.63 -18.90 11.28
CA TRP A 195 -30.65 -17.91 10.24
C TRP A 195 -31.98 -17.80 9.50
N GLY A 196 -32.54 -18.90 9.03
CA GLY A 196 -33.83 -18.89 8.38
C GLY A 196 -35.03 -18.57 9.28
N GLN A 197 -34.87 -18.60 10.61
CA GLN A 197 -35.94 -18.34 11.58
C GLN A 197 -35.88 -16.95 12.20
N GLN A 198 -34.80 -16.21 12.05
CA GLN A 198 -34.55 -14.97 12.77
C GLN A 198 -34.31 -13.74 11.90
N VAL A 199 -34.03 -13.93 10.63
CA VAL A 199 -33.98 -12.81 9.68
C VAL A 199 -35.39 -12.45 9.26
N ARG A 200 -35.74 -11.17 9.43
CA ARG A 200 -37.05 -10.65 9.08
C ARG A 200 -36.92 -9.62 7.97
N LEU A 201 -37.64 -9.86 6.89
CA LEU A 201 -37.83 -8.90 5.85
C LEU A 201 -38.81 -7.81 6.33
N ILE A 202 -38.40 -6.54 6.22
CA ILE A 202 -39.24 -5.38 6.44
C ILE A 202 -39.57 -4.78 5.09
N THR A 203 -40.87 -4.71 4.82
CA THR A 203 -41.45 -4.09 3.65
C THR A 203 -42.38 -2.95 4.08
N ALA A 204 -42.90 -2.16 3.13
CA ALA A 204 -43.89 -1.13 3.44
C ALA A 204 -45.11 -1.69 4.23
N GLU A 205 -45.50 -2.94 3.97
CA GLU A 205 -46.64 -3.56 4.62
C GLU A 205 -46.40 -3.99 6.08
N THR A 206 -45.14 -4.32 6.40
CA THR A 206 -44.71 -4.81 7.74
C THR A 206 -44.01 -3.75 8.58
N TYR A 207 -43.82 -2.56 8.01
CA TYR A 207 -42.96 -1.50 8.57
C TYR A 207 -43.39 -1.07 9.98
N ASP A 208 -44.67 -0.76 10.22
CA ASP A 208 -45.15 -0.28 11.53
C ASP A 208 -44.93 -1.25 12.66
N GLN A 209 -45.11 -2.56 12.36
CA GLN A 209 -44.84 -3.62 13.34
C GLN A 209 -43.37 -3.78 13.61
N ALA A 210 -42.54 -3.63 12.55
CA ALA A 210 -41.09 -3.69 12.64
C ALA A 210 -40.53 -2.51 13.41
N LEU A 211 -41.02 -1.30 13.18
CA LEU A 211 -40.57 -0.10 13.88
C LEU A 211 -40.78 -0.21 15.40
N ALA A 212 -42.01 -0.61 15.83
CA ALA A 212 -42.29 -0.79 17.25
C ALA A 212 -41.39 -1.84 17.91
N PHE A 213 -41.07 -2.91 17.20
CA PHE A 213 -40.14 -3.92 17.70
C PHE A 213 -38.69 -3.43 17.70
N PHE A 214 -38.30 -2.72 16.67
CA PHE A 214 -36.96 -2.11 16.54
C PHE A 214 -36.67 -1.13 17.68
N GLU A 215 -37.56 -0.22 17.99
CA GLU A 215 -37.45 0.71 19.12
C GLU A 215 -37.30 -0.03 20.47
N LYS A 216 -38.00 -1.15 20.63
CA LYS A 216 -37.84 -2.00 21.81
C LYS A 216 -36.44 -2.63 21.88
N GLN A 217 -35.91 -3.12 20.78
CA GLN A 217 -34.54 -3.68 20.71
C GLN A 217 -33.49 -2.62 20.99
N LEU A 218 -33.62 -1.44 20.43
CA LEU A 218 -32.69 -0.32 20.67
C LEU A 218 -32.57 0.05 22.14
N ARG A 219 -33.67 -0.03 22.92
CA ARG A 219 -33.62 0.26 24.36
C ARG A 219 -32.73 -0.73 25.14
N GLY A 220 -32.75 -1.99 24.75
CA GLY A 220 -32.05 -3.06 25.44
C GLY A 220 -30.62 -3.35 24.96
N THR A 221 -30.19 -2.74 23.88
CA THR A 221 -28.94 -3.08 23.21
C THR A 221 -27.94 -1.92 23.26
N PRO A 222 -26.65 -2.14 23.63
CA PRO A 222 -25.65 -1.07 23.67
C PRO A 222 -25.18 -0.66 22.28
N PHE A 223 -25.28 -1.54 21.29
CA PHE A 223 -24.89 -1.32 19.91
C PHE A 223 -25.74 -2.19 18.97
N PHE A 224 -25.72 -1.85 17.71
CA PHE A 224 -26.19 -2.70 16.63
C PHE A 224 -25.32 -2.51 15.40
N SER A 225 -25.29 -3.48 14.51
CA SER A 225 -24.62 -3.38 13.22
C SER A 225 -25.60 -2.98 12.13
N LEU A 226 -25.07 -2.22 11.18
CA LEU A 226 -25.79 -1.74 10.00
C LEU A 226 -24.90 -2.01 8.78
N ASP A 227 -25.51 -2.45 7.70
CA ASP A 227 -24.91 -2.59 6.38
C ASP A 227 -25.93 -2.17 5.33
N ILE A 228 -25.47 -1.64 4.19
CA ILE A 228 -26.34 -1.19 3.12
C ILE A 228 -26.06 -1.91 1.82
N GLU A 229 -27.12 -2.28 1.12
CA GLU A 229 -27.06 -2.78 -0.24
C GLU A 229 -27.44 -1.66 -1.20
N THR A 230 -26.71 -1.60 -2.32
CA THR A 230 -26.87 -0.51 -3.29
C THR A 230 -26.87 -1.00 -4.71
N SER A 231 -27.42 -0.18 -5.60
CA SER A 231 -27.30 -0.33 -7.04
C SER A 231 -26.85 0.97 -7.67
N THR A 232 -26.08 0.88 -8.74
CA THR A 232 -25.63 2.02 -9.53
C THR A 232 -26.44 2.14 -10.82
N PRO A 233 -26.78 3.35 -11.30
CA PRO A 233 -27.37 3.57 -12.61
C PRO A 233 -26.33 3.32 -13.72
N ASP A 234 -26.79 3.26 -14.97
CA ASP A 234 -25.92 2.97 -16.12
C ASP A 234 -24.88 4.06 -16.38
N GLU A 235 -25.20 5.33 -16.05
CA GLU A 235 -24.28 6.47 -16.11
C GLU A 235 -23.06 6.28 -15.20
N SER A 236 -23.23 5.62 -14.04
CA SER A 236 -22.11 5.25 -13.17
C SER A 236 -21.21 4.19 -13.82
N ASP A 237 -21.81 3.20 -14.45
CA ASP A 237 -21.06 2.12 -15.13
C ASP A 237 -20.28 2.71 -16.32
N GLU A 238 -20.88 3.61 -17.09
CA GLU A 238 -20.23 4.32 -18.20
C GLU A 238 -19.07 5.20 -17.69
N TRP A 239 -19.28 5.94 -16.61
CA TRP A 239 -18.26 6.78 -16.01
C TRP A 239 -17.08 5.98 -15.45
N LEU A 240 -17.35 4.84 -14.81
CA LEU A 240 -16.30 3.92 -14.32
C LEU A 240 -15.53 3.29 -15.48
N ALA A 241 -16.23 2.89 -16.55
CA ALA A 241 -15.61 2.32 -17.74
C ALA A 241 -14.68 3.32 -18.44
N ALA A 242 -15.10 4.59 -18.55
CA ALA A 242 -14.26 5.67 -19.11
C ALA A 242 -12.96 5.92 -18.33
N ARG A 243 -12.88 5.41 -17.10
CA ARG A 243 -11.73 5.52 -16.18
C ARG A 243 -10.91 4.23 -16.02
N ASP A 244 -11.20 3.17 -16.78
CA ASP A 244 -10.69 1.81 -16.54
C ASP A 244 -10.92 1.36 -15.08
N ALA A 245 -12.08 1.66 -14.51
CA ALA A 245 -12.39 1.47 -13.09
C ALA A 245 -13.63 0.59 -12.83
N GLU A 246 -13.99 -0.28 -13.75
CA GLU A 246 -15.19 -1.13 -13.72
C GLU A 246 -15.26 -2.06 -12.48
N LYS A 247 -14.12 -2.29 -11.83
CA LYS A 247 -14.07 -3.06 -10.58
C LYS A 247 -14.31 -2.24 -9.34
N LYS A 248 -14.47 -0.92 -9.47
CA LYS A 248 -14.76 -0.01 -8.36
C LYS A 248 -16.25 0.24 -8.27
N VAL A 249 -16.68 0.74 -7.12
CA VAL A 249 -18.05 1.18 -6.91
C VAL A 249 -18.08 2.70 -6.96
N ASP A 250 -19.04 3.26 -7.69
CA ASP A 250 -19.35 4.67 -7.68
C ASP A 250 -20.24 4.98 -6.47
N VAL A 251 -19.61 5.36 -5.36
CA VAL A 251 -20.33 5.62 -4.10
C VAL A 251 -21.34 6.77 -4.23
N LEU A 252 -21.01 7.83 -4.98
CA LEU A 252 -21.93 8.97 -5.20
C LEU A 252 -23.04 8.64 -6.20
N GLY A 253 -22.77 7.73 -7.12
CA GLY A 253 -23.75 7.18 -8.05
C GLY A 253 -24.67 6.16 -7.41
N SER A 254 -24.25 5.53 -6.34
CA SER A 254 -25.01 4.48 -5.64
C SER A 254 -26.32 4.97 -5.07
N GLU A 255 -27.36 4.16 -5.24
CA GLU A 255 -28.69 4.37 -4.70
C GLU A 255 -29.03 3.25 -3.74
N LEU A 256 -29.63 3.57 -2.60
CA LEU A 256 -29.97 2.61 -1.55
C LEU A 256 -30.99 1.60 -2.06
N THR A 257 -30.65 0.32 -2.03
CA THR A 257 -31.51 -0.78 -2.45
C THR A 257 -32.07 -1.56 -1.27
N GLY A 258 -31.26 -1.73 -0.22
CA GLY A 258 -31.66 -2.41 1.00
C GLY A 258 -30.77 -2.02 2.19
N MET A 259 -31.23 -2.40 3.39
CA MET A 259 -30.48 -2.13 4.63
C MET A 259 -30.61 -3.28 5.59
N GLY A 260 -29.49 -3.89 5.94
CA GLY A 260 -29.36 -4.91 6.96
C GLY A 260 -29.14 -4.32 8.36
N LEU A 261 -29.75 -4.89 9.38
CA LEU A 261 -29.66 -4.47 10.78
C LEU A 261 -29.58 -5.68 11.71
N THR A 262 -28.56 -5.77 12.55
CA THR A 262 -28.43 -6.80 13.58
C THR A 262 -28.18 -6.20 14.96
N PHE A 263 -29.00 -6.58 15.94
CA PHE A 263 -28.97 -6.02 17.30
C PHE A 263 -28.10 -6.86 18.22
N GLY A 264 -26.92 -6.38 18.51
CA GLY A 264 -26.04 -6.84 19.57
C GLY A 264 -25.70 -8.32 19.56
N PRO A 265 -24.94 -8.75 20.54
CA PRO A 265 -24.36 -10.10 20.55
C PRO A 265 -25.36 -11.23 20.80
N ASN A 266 -26.39 -10.94 21.54
CA ASN A 266 -27.43 -11.89 21.90
C ASN A 266 -28.73 -11.60 21.13
N SER A 267 -28.64 -10.79 20.08
CA SER A 267 -29.81 -10.51 19.25
C SER A 267 -30.32 -11.80 18.63
N GLN A 268 -31.53 -12.04 18.88
CA GLN A 268 -32.24 -13.17 18.26
C GLN A 268 -32.83 -12.79 16.91
N TYR A 269 -32.65 -11.50 16.49
CA TYR A 269 -33.29 -10.98 15.29
C TYR A 269 -32.34 -10.12 14.47
N THR A 270 -32.29 -10.41 13.19
CA THR A 270 -31.69 -9.59 12.16
C THR A 270 -32.79 -9.14 11.23
N TYR A 271 -32.71 -7.90 10.80
CA TYR A 271 -33.71 -7.28 9.92
C TYR A 271 -33.04 -6.91 8.61
N TYR A 272 -33.79 -7.06 7.54
CA TYR A 272 -33.45 -6.54 6.24
C TYR A 272 -34.60 -5.67 5.73
N LEU A 273 -34.35 -4.38 5.49
CA LEU A 273 -35.31 -3.45 4.92
C LEU A 273 -35.19 -3.46 3.40
N SER A 274 -36.28 -3.71 2.73
CA SER A 274 -36.37 -3.55 1.29
C SER A 274 -36.67 -2.08 0.95
N VAL A 275 -35.83 -1.48 0.09
CA VAL A 275 -35.95 -0.07 -0.30
C VAL A 275 -36.21 0.10 -1.79
N ASP A 276 -35.44 -0.63 -2.63
CA ASP A 276 -35.57 -0.55 -4.09
C ASP A 276 -35.22 -1.91 -4.73
N HIS A 277 -36.01 -2.93 -4.39
CA HIS A 277 -35.95 -4.27 -4.98
C HIS A 277 -37.10 -4.48 -5.95
N CYS A 278 -36.86 -5.26 -7.02
CA CYS A 278 -37.95 -5.65 -7.93
C CYS A 278 -38.96 -6.54 -7.22
N ASP A 279 -40.19 -6.54 -7.67
CA ASP A 279 -41.29 -7.42 -7.23
C ASP A 279 -41.47 -7.51 -5.69
N THR A 280 -41.07 -6.45 -4.98
CA THR A 280 -41.13 -6.38 -3.52
C THR A 280 -41.87 -5.10 -3.08
N PRO A 281 -42.76 -5.13 -2.04
CA PRO A 281 -43.36 -3.93 -1.48
C PRO A 281 -42.30 -3.11 -0.71
N ASN A 282 -41.56 -2.27 -1.39
CA ASN A 282 -40.43 -1.50 -0.85
C ASN A 282 -40.89 -0.46 0.19
N CYS A 283 -40.11 -0.28 1.24
CA CYS A 283 -40.22 0.81 2.18
C CYS A 283 -39.98 2.15 1.47
N THR A 284 -40.75 3.18 1.83
CA THR A 284 -40.51 4.52 1.32
C THR A 284 -39.28 5.15 1.95
N SER A 285 -38.67 6.12 1.28
CA SER A 285 -37.54 6.88 1.84
C SER A 285 -37.89 7.53 3.18
N GLU A 286 -39.16 8.00 3.37
CA GLU A 286 -39.64 8.54 4.65
C GLU A 286 -39.66 7.47 5.76
N GLN A 287 -40.12 6.26 5.47
CA GLN A 287 -40.07 5.13 6.43
C GLN A 287 -38.64 4.80 6.84
N VAL A 288 -37.70 4.75 5.89
CA VAL A 288 -36.27 4.52 6.18
C VAL A 288 -35.70 5.64 7.05
N ARG A 289 -35.99 6.90 6.73
CA ARG A 289 -35.58 8.06 7.54
C ARG A 289 -36.13 8.01 8.96
N GLN A 290 -37.42 7.70 9.14
CA GLN A 290 -38.04 7.57 10.45
C GLN A 290 -37.36 6.48 11.29
N LEU A 291 -37.03 5.34 10.68
CA LEU A 291 -36.34 4.24 11.34
C LEU A 291 -34.96 4.67 11.82
N VAL A 292 -34.18 5.33 10.97
CA VAL A 292 -32.83 5.82 11.33
C VAL A 292 -32.93 6.94 12.37
N ALA A 293 -33.87 7.85 12.25
CA ALA A 293 -34.10 8.92 13.25
C ALA A 293 -34.51 8.38 14.63
N SER A 294 -35.05 7.16 14.72
CA SER A 294 -35.36 6.50 15.99
C SER A 294 -34.13 6.00 16.75
N ILE A 295 -32.94 6.03 16.14
CA ILE A 295 -31.69 5.56 16.76
C ILE A 295 -31.27 6.53 17.87
N PRO A 296 -31.20 6.11 19.14
CA PRO A 296 -30.78 6.98 20.21
C PRO A 296 -29.28 7.37 20.09
N SER A 297 -28.97 8.63 20.39
CA SER A 297 -27.61 9.18 20.31
C SER A 297 -26.58 8.51 21.21
N ASN A 298 -27.00 7.70 22.17
CA ASN A 298 -26.13 6.95 23.08
C ASN A 298 -25.85 5.53 22.66
N LYS A 299 -26.22 5.13 21.44
CA LYS A 299 -25.95 3.78 20.89
C LYS A 299 -24.82 3.84 19.89
N PHE A 300 -24.00 2.80 19.89
CA PHE A 300 -23.03 2.61 18.83
C PHE A 300 -23.70 1.99 17.60
N VAL A 301 -23.43 2.57 16.44
CA VAL A 301 -23.82 2.03 15.14
C VAL A 301 -22.55 1.46 14.49
N VAL A 302 -22.50 0.16 14.37
CA VAL A 302 -21.32 -0.54 13.87
C VAL A 302 -21.50 -0.83 12.39
N VAL A 303 -20.56 -0.34 11.58
CA VAL A 303 -20.49 -0.58 10.14
C VAL A 303 -19.17 -1.25 9.79
N HIS A 304 -19.04 -1.75 8.57
CA HIS A 304 -17.78 -2.27 8.08
C HIS A 304 -17.34 -1.54 6.81
N ASN A 305 -16.50 -0.51 6.93
CA ASN A 305 -16.07 0.44 5.92
C ASN A 305 -16.98 1.68 5.83
N ALA A 306 -17.01 2.45 6.91
CA ALA A 306 -17.79 3.68 7.02
C ALA A 306 -17.59 4.68 5.85
N ALA A 307 -16.48 4.57 5.11
CA ALA A 307 -16.23 5.36 3.91
C ALA A 307 -17.16 5.02 2.74
N PHE A 308 -17.89 3.92 2.81
CA PHE A 308 -18.94 3.53 1.87
C PHE A 308 -20.33 3.91 2.38
N GLU A 309 -20.70 3.48 3.59
CA GLU A 309 -22.04 3.67 4.12
C GLU A 309 -22.36 5.13 4.43
N LEU A 310 -21.43 5.85 5.11
CA LEU A 310 -21.70 7.22 5.54
C LEU A 310 -21.97 8.20 4.39
N PRO A 311 -21.22 8.19 3.27
CA PRO A 311 -21.56 9.08 2.15
C PRO A 311 -22.95 8.83 1.57
N ILE A 312 -23.33 7.56 1.37
CA ILE A 312 -24.62 7.20 0.78
C ILE A 312 -25.76 7.61 1.71
N LEU A 313 -25.65 7.27 3.00
CA LEU A 313 -26.62 7.67 4.01
C LEU A 313 -26.68 9.19 4.17
N ALA A 314 -25.54 9.89 4.04
CA ALA A 314 -25.50 11.34 4.08
C ALA A 314 -26.23 11.99 2.90
N MET A 315 -26.17 11.40 1.71
CA MET A 315 -26.90 11.89 0.55
C MET A 315 -28.41 11.69 0.68
N GLU A 316 -28.83 10.53 1.19
CA GLU A 316 -30.23 10.21 1.43
C GLU A 316 -30.91 11.19 2.43
N TRP A 317 -30.15 11.70 3.41
CA TRP A 317 -30.65 12.62 4.43
C TRP A 317 -30.09 14.05 4.33
N ALA A 318 -29.64 14.47 3.16
CA ALA A 318 -29.04 15.79 2.95
C ALA A 318 -29.92 16.97 3.44
N ASP A 319 -31.24 16.88 3.29
CA ASP A 319 -32.16 17.95 3.70
C ASP A 319 -32.30 18.06 5.22
N GLN A 320 -32.21 16.95 5.96
CA GLN A 320 -32.25 16.94 7.42
C GLN A 320 -30.94 17.40 8.07
N GLN A 321 -29.83 17.25 7.37
CA GLN A 321 -28.51 17.68 7.87
C GLN A 321 -28.41 19.20 8.02
N ARG A 322 -29.15 19.99 7.23
CA ARG A 322 -29.11 21.45 7.28
C ARG A 322 -29.62 22.00 8.60
N ASP A 323 -30.58 21.32 9.22
CA ASP A 323 -31.22 21.78 10.45
C ASP A 323 -30.56 21.25 11.73
N ASN A 324 -30.03 20.04 11.72
CA ASN A 324 -29.51 19.36 12.91
C ASN A 324 -27.98 19.17 12.94
N GLY A 325 -27.29 19.66 11.94
CA GLY A 325 -25.82 19.40 11.77
C GLY A 325 -25.53 17.95 11.42
N TRP A 326 -24.29 17.70 11.15
CA TRP A 326 -23.79 16.42 10.60
C TRP A 326 -23.98 15.20 11.46
N HIS A 327 -23.95 15.39 12.76
CA HIS A 327 -24.12 14.32 13.73
C HIS A 327 -25.59 13.89 13.90
N GLY A 328 -26.52 14.50 13.15
CA GLY A 328 -27.94 14.36 13.39
C GLY A 328 -28.56 13.05 12.93
N PHE A 329 -27.97 12.35 11.94
CA PHE A 329 -28.66 11.21 11.32
C PHE A 329 -28.16 9.84 11.81
N ILE A 330 -26.85 9.64 12.00
CA ILE A 330 -26.31 8.43 12.61
C ILE A 330 -25.27 8.78 13.68
N PRO A 331 -25.61 8.65 14.95
CA PRO A 331 -24.69 8.95 16.02
C PRO A 331 -23.69 7.78 16.25
N ASN A 332 -22.52 8.10 16.78
CA ASN A 332 -21.55 7.15 17.32
C ASN A 332 -21.21 5.97 16.38
N VAL A 333 -20.87 6.27 15.12
CA VAL A 333 -20.46 5.24 14.16
C VAL A 333 -19.12 4.63 14.56
N ILE A 334 -19.06 3.32 14.55
CA ILE A 334 -17.85 2.50 14.74
C ILE A 334 -17.58 1.79 13.43
N ASP A 335 -16.39 2.02 12.86
CA ASP A 335 -15.94 1.33 11.66
C ASP A 335 -15.11 0.10 12.02
N ASN A 336 -15.66 -1.08 11.77
CA ASN A 336 -14.96 -2.34 12.01
C ASN A 336 -13.72 -2.53 11.14
N ALA A 337 -13.65 -1.95 9.95
CA ALA A 337 -12.45 -2.01 9.13
C ALA A 337 -11.30 -1.26 9.80
N VAL A 338 -11.60 -0.13 10.45
CA VAL A 338 -10.61 0.57 11.27
C VAL A 338 -10.28 -0.20 12.54
N CYS A 339 -11.28 -0.77 13.25
CA CYS A 339 -11.04 -1.62 14.42
C CYS A 339 -10.11 -2.79 14.10
N SER A 340 -10.31 -3.46 12.95
CA SER A 340 -9.47 -4.59 12.56
C SER A 340 -7.99 -4.19 12.40
N SER A 341 -7.73 -2.97 11.96
CA SER A 341 -6.37 -2.44 11.82
C SER A 341 -5.70 -2.11 13.17
N TYR A 342 -6.48 -1.94 14.24
CA TYR A 342 -5.96 -1.85 15.62
C TYR A 342 -5.56 -3.21 16.18
N VAL A 343 -6.22 -4.26 15.70
CA VAL A 343 -5.91 -5.64 16.11
C VAL A 343 -4.72 -6.19 15.32
N ASP A 344 -4.70 -5.98 14.00
CA ASP A 344 -3.56 -6.36 13.14
C ASP A 344 -3.55 -5.52 11.84
N GLU A 345 -2.64 -4.57 11.76
CA GLU A 345 -2.49 -3.70 10.60
C GLU A 345 -1.95 -4.40 9.34
N ASN A 346 -1.40 -5.58 9.48
CA ASN A 346 -0.83 -6.34 8.37
C ASN A 346 -1.86 -7.26 7.68
N GLN A 347 -3.05 -7.42 8.27
CA GLN A 347 -4.12 -8.24 7.71
C GLN A 347 -5.04 -7.45 6.78
N SER A 348 -5.80 -8.17 5.98
CA SER A 348 -6.86 -7.57 5.17
C SER A 348 -7.94 -7.00 6.08
N GLN A 349 -8.39 -5.78 5.78
CA GLN A 349 -9.44 -5.10 6.53
C GLN A 349 -10.85 -5.36 5.97
N GLY A 350 -10.98 -6.15 4.92
CA GLY A 350 -12.27 -6.46 4.31
C GLY A 350 -13.12 -7.38 5.17
N LEU A 351 -14.45 -7.16 5.18
CA LEU A 351 -15.41 -7.91 5.98
C LEU A 351 -15.28 -9.43 5.81
N LYS A 352 -15.28 -9.89 4.57
CA LYS A 352 -15.20 -11.34 4.25
C LYS A 352 -13.89 -11.98 4.69
N ALA A 353 -12.77 -11.23 4.52
CA ALA A 353 -11.47 -11.68 4.98
C ALA A 353 -11.40 -11.78 6.50
N ASN A 354 -11.93 -10.77 7.21
CA ASN A 354 -11.99 -10.76 8.67
C ASN A 354 -12.94 -11.83 9.22
N SER A 355 -14.09 -12.05 8.58
CA SER A 355 -15.02 -13.11 8.97
C SER A 355 -14.39 -14.49 8.84
N LYS A 356 -13.65 -14.72 7.74
CA LYS A 356 -12.92 -15.98 7.55
C LYS A 356 -11.80 -16.14 8.57
N LEU A 357 -11.01 -15.08 8.81
CA LEU A 357 -9.86 -15.11 9.71
C LEU A 357 -10.27 -15.25 11.18
N TYR A 358 -11.15 -14.38 11.67
CA TYR A 358 -11.45 -14.27 13.10
C TYR A 358 -12.69 -15.05 13.54
N LEU A 359 -13.65 -15.26 12.64
CA LEU A 359 -14.88 -16.03 12.95
C LEU A 359 -14.85 -17.46 12.38
N GLY A 360 -13.84 -17.80 11.55
CA GLY A 360 -13.80 -19.07 10.83
C GLY A 360 -14.99 -19.28 9.88
N TYR A 361 -15.59 -18.17 9.43
CA TYR A 361 -16.82 -18.17 8.66
C TYR A 361 -16.61 -17.60 7.27
N GLU A 362 -16.97 -18.36 6.24
CA GLU A 362 -16.87 -17.96 4.84
C GLU A 362 -18.22 -17.43 4.36
N GLN A 363 -18.28 -16.11 4.18
CA GLN A 363 -19.46 -15.42 3.71
C GLN A 363 -19.67 -15.63 2.20
N GLU A 364 -20.91 -15.54 1.78
CA GLU A 364 -21.28 -15.57 0.37
C GLU A 364 -20.73 -14.36 -0.38
N ASN A 365 -20.30 -14.57 -1.62
CA ASN A 365 -19.77 -13.49 -2.44
C ASN A 365 -20.88 -12.76 -3.19
N TYR A 366 -20.73 -11.45 -3.38
CA TYR A 366 -21.61 -10.60 -4.18
C TYR A 366 -21.90 -11.19 -5.56
N GLU A 367 -20.87 -11.64 -6.27
CA GLU A 367 -21.00 -12.25 -7.61
C GLU A 367 -21.89 -13.51 -7.59
N HIS A 368 -21.86 -14.28 -6.51
CA HIS A 368 -22.68 -15.50 -6.39
C HIS A 368 -24.16 -15.17 -6.22
N VAL A 369 -24.48 -14.14 -5.46
CA VAL A 369 -25.85 -13.69 -5.23
C VAL A 369 -26.43 -13.00 -6.45
N THR A 370 -25.62 -12.23 -7.17
CA THR A 370 -26.06 -11.44 -8.33
C THR A 370 -25.93 -12.15 -9.67
N THR A 371 -25.38 -13.36 -9.72
CA THR A 371 -25.18 -14.10 -10.96
C THR A 371 -26.04 -15.36 -10.99
N MET A 372 -26.92 -15.47 -11.98
CA MET A 372 -27.77 -16.64 -12.19
C MET A 372 -27.44 -17.31 -13.52
N THR A 373 -27.48 -18.65 -13.55
CA THR A 373 -27.30 -19.43 -14.76
C THR A 373 -28.52 -20.27 -15.01
N GLY A 374 -29.10 -20.18 -16.19
CA GLY A 374 -30.29 -20.92 -16.55
C GLY A 374 -30.56 -20.90 -18.07
N GLU A 375 -31.57 -21.64 -18.49
CA GLU A 375 -31.99 -21.64 -19.87
C GLU A 375 -32.56 -20.26 -20.26
N ARG A 376 -32.23 -19.81 -21.47
CA ARG A 376 -32.68 -18.51 -22.00
C ARG A 376 -34.21 -18.40 -21.94
N GLY A 377 -34.71 -17.35 -21.30
CA GLY A 377 -36.12 -17.09 -21.08
C GLY A 377 -36.72 -17.71 -19.82
N THR A 378 -35.93 -18.45 -19.02
CA THR A 378 -36.35 -18.94 -17.68
C THR A 378 -35.82 -18.11 -16.53
N LEU A 379 -34.80 -17.28 -16.78
CA LEU A 379 -34.23 -16.36 -15.78
C LEU A 379 -35.12 -15.13 -15.60
N PRO A 380 -35.06 -14.43 -14.45
CA PRO A 380 -35.75 -13.16 -14.24
C PRO A 380 -35.44 -12.16 -15.35
N GLU A 381 -36.40 -11.25 -15.59
CA GLU A 381 -36.19 -10.15 -16.54
C GLU A 381 -35.14 -9.16 -15.99
N GLY A 382 -34.37 -8.56 -16.89
CA GLY A 382 -33.27 -7.64 -16.55
C GLY A 382 -31.92 -8.34 -16.54
N GLY A 383 -30.93 -7.67 -15.95
CA GLY A 383 -29.57 -8.16 -15.87
C GLY A 383 -28.81 -8.13 -17.21
N LYS A 384 -27.50 -8.39 -17.14
CA LYS A 384 -26.58 -8.41 -18.27
C LYS A 384 -26.10 -9.83 -18.55
N ILE A 385 -26.34 -10.32 -19.75
CA ILE A 385 -25.79 -11.63 -20.17
C ILE A 385 -24.26 -11.50 -20.25
N ILE A 386 -23.55 -12.24 -19.42
CA ILE A 386 -22.10 -12.26 -19.39
C ILE A 386 -21.50 -13.47 -20.10
N LYS A 387 -22.31 -14.55 -20.24
CA LYS A 387 -21.89 -15.76 -20.94
C LYS A 387 -23.11 -16.49 -21.50
N THR A 388 -22.98 -17.04 -22.70
CA THR A 388 -23.95 -17.98 -23.29
C THR A 388 -23.20 -19.25 -23.66
N VAL A 389 -23.80 -20.40 -23.35
CA VAL A 389 -23.32 -21.74 -23.72
C VAL A 389 -24.43 -22.46 -24.45
N GLU A 390 -24.09 -23.11 -25.56
CA GLU A 390 -25.01 -24.00 -26.27
C GLU A 390 -24.90 -25.40 -25.68
N GLU A 391 -26.01 -25.96 -25.24
CA GLU A 391 -26.10 -27.35 -24.78
C GLU A 391 -26.99 -28.15 -25.71
N PHE A 392 -26.53 -29.35 -26.13
CA PHE A 392 -27.31 -30.24 -26.94
C PHE A 392 -28.45 -30.86 -26.10
N ILE A 393 -29.65 -30.86 -26.65
CA ILE A 393 -30.79 -31.49 -25.99
C ILE A 393 -30.68 -33.00 -26.19
N VAL A 394 -30.81 -33.73 -25.08
CA VAL A 394 -30.87 -35.22 -25.13
C VAL A 394 -32.21 -35.70 -24.65
N ASP A 395 -32.67 -36.83 -25.19
CA ASP A 395 -33.87 -37.52 -24.78
C ASP A 395 -33.67 -38.27 -23.44
N GLU A 396 -34.71 -38.91 -22.96
CA GLU A 396 -34.69 -39.71 -21.70
C GLU A 396 -33.74 -40.92 -21.74
N TYR A 397 -33.26 -41.29 -22.93
CA TYR A 397 -32.30 -42.38 -23.16
C TYR A 397 -30.87 -41.86 -23.40
N GLY A 398 -30.66 -40.53 -23.38
CA GLY A 398 -29.36 -39.92 -23.57
C GLY A 398 -28.96 -39.71 -25.04
N ASN A 399 -29.89 -39.86 -26.02
CA ASN A 399 -29.63 -39.59 -27.45
C ASN A 399 -29.88 -38.09 -27.73
N HIS A 400 -29.10 -37.55 -28.67
CA HIS A 400 -29.30 -36.18 -29.11
C HIS A 400 -30.62 -36.06 -29.90
N VAL A 401 -31.41 -35.06 -29.56
CA VAL A 401 -32.66 -34.71 -30.24
C VAL A 401 -32.36 -33.95 -31.51
N MET A 402 -32.98 -34.35 -32.63
CA MET A 402 -32.90 -33.64 -33.92
C MET A 402 -34.21 -32.85 -34.14
N VAL A 403 -34.07 -31.64 -34.64
CA VAL A 403 -35.19 -30.75 -35.01
C VAL A 403 -35.10 -30.30 -36.45
N PRO A 404 -36.22 -30.19 -37.15
CA PRO A 404 -36.23 -29.65 -38.50
C PRO A 404 -36.05 -28.14 -38.48
N VAL A 405 -35.09 -27.61 -39.25
CA VAL A 405 -34.82 -26.20 -39.38
C VAL A 405 -34.88 -25.84 -40.89
N LEU A 406 -35.54 -24.74 -41.19
CA LEU A 406 -35.58 -24.22 -42.56
C LEU A 406 -34.30 -23.47 -42.87
N GLN A 407 -33.54 -23.91 -43.89
CA GLN A 407 -32.33 -23.28 -44.36
C GLN A 407 -32.43 -22.91 -45.83
N GLU A 408 -31.82 -21.81 -46.27
CA GLU A 408 -31.69 -21.52 -47.70
C GLU A 408 -30.54 -22.33 -48.28
N ASP A 409 -30.83 -23.04 -49.43
CA ASP A 409 -29.77 -23.73 -50.17
C ASP A 409 -28.95 -22.74 -51.03
N GLU A 410 -27.94 -23.24 -51.74
CA GLU A 410 -27.06 -22.40 -52.57
C GLU A 410 -27.82 -21.73 -53.75
N ASP A 411 -29.02 -22.21 -54.07
CA ASP A 411 -29.88 -21.69 -55.16
C ASP A 411 -30.96 -20.72 -54.60
N GLY A 412 -31.00 -20.46 -53.28
CA GLY A 412 -31.96 -19.56 -52.65
C GLY A 412 -33.33 -20.21 -52.37
N ASN A 413 -33.45 -21.53 -52.40
CA ASN A 413 -34.69 -22.21 -52.05
C ASN A 413 -34.66 -22.57 -50.56
N THR A 414 -35.80 -22.46 -49.89
CA THR A 414 -35.95 -22.90 -48.50
C THR A 414 -36.09 -24.43 -48.46
N VAL A 415 -35.12 -25.09 -47.85
CA VAL A 415 -35.12 -26.56 -47.62
C VAL A 415 -35.14 -26.85 -46.11
N GLU A 416 -35.79 -27.93 -45.73
CA GLU A 416 -35.85 -28.41 -44.38
C GLU A 416 -34.67 -29.38 -44.11
N VAL A 417 -33.83 -29.00 -43.12
CA VAL A 417 -32.64 -29.79 -42.75
C VAL A 417 -32.76 -30.17 -41.28
N GLU A 418 -32.48 -31.41 -40.94
CA GLU A 418 -32.41 -31.82 -39.54
C GLU A 418 -31.13 -31.35 -38.89
N GLN A 419 -31.27 -30.57 -37.82
CA GLN A 419 -30.14 -30.11 -36.98
C GLN A 419 -30.30 -30.65 -35.54
N LEU A 420 -29.15 -30.73 -34.86
CA LEU A 420 -29.13 -31.03 -33.41
C LEU A 420 -29.88 -29.96 -32.64
N ALA A 421 -30.86 -30.34 -31.86
CA ALA A 421 -31.57 -29.43 -30.97
C ALA A 421 -30.60 -28.91 -29.92
N VAL A 422 -30.49 -27.59 -29.83
CA VAL A 422 -29.67 -26.93 -28.80
C VAL A 422 -30.54 -26.01 -27.96
N ARG A 423 -30.22 -25.95 -26.68
CA ARG A 423 -30.73 -24.91 -25.78
C ARG A 423 -29.61 -23.95 -25.42
N LEU A 424 -29.97 -22.71 -25.26
CA LEU A 424 -29.05 -21.67 -24.84
C LEU A 424 -29.11 -21.53 -23.34
N ILE A 425 -27.96 -21.73 -22.69
CA ILE A 425 -27.80 -21.51 -21.24
C ILE A 425 -27.08 -20.19 -21.08
N ASP A 426 -27.80 -19.22 -20.53
CA ASP A 426 -27.26 -17.90 -20.26
C ASP A 426 -26.79 -17.82 -18.80
N THR A 427 -25.65 -17.18 -18.60
CA THR A 427 -25.21 -16.67 -17.31
C THR A 427 -25.45 -15.18 -17.30
N VAL A 428 -26.31 -14.73 -16.38
CA VAL A 428 -26.77 -13.33 -16.32
C VAL A 428 -26.32 -12.75 -15.00
N GLN A 429 -25.74 -11.56 -15.03
CA GLN A 429 -25.40 -10.79 -13.85
C GLN A 429 -26.42 -9.65 -13.66
N TYR A 430 -27.02 -9.60 -12.47
CA TYR A 430 -28.04 -8.65 -12.07
C TYR A 430 -27.45 -7.55 -11.18
N LYS A 431 -28.04 -6.35 -11.21
CA LYS A 431 -27.88 -5.35 -10.15
C LYS A 431 -28.76 -5.72 -8.96
N MET A 432 -28.42 -5.30 -7.75
CA MET A 432 -29.20 -5.65 -6.54
C MET A 432 -30.67 -5.27 -6.65
N ARG A 433 -31.00 -4.14 -7.30
CA ARG A 433 -32.39 -3.70 -7.53
C ARG A 433 -33.19 -4.58 -8.48
N GLU A 434 -32.53 -5.34 -9.33
CA GLU A 434 -33.16 -6.26 -10.28
C GLU A 434 -33.47 -7.63 -9.67
N LEU A 435 -33.12 -7.81 -8.38
CA LEU A 435 -33.39 -9.00 -7.57
C LEU A 435 -34.47 -8.69 -6.55
N THR A 436 -35.27 -9.72 -6.19
CA THR A 436 -36.24 -9.58 -5.11
C THR A 436 -35.55 -9.47 -3.75
N ALA A 437 -36.18 -8.78 -2.80
CA ALA A 437 -35.61 -8.66 -1.45
C ALA A 437 -35.48 -10.02 -0.75
N GLU A 438 -36.36 -10.98 -1.02
CA GLU A 438 -36.28 -12.35 -0.51
C GLU A 438 -35.01 -13.05 -0.98
N HIS A 439 -34.59 -12.84 -2.22
CA HIS A 439 -33.37 -13.43 -2.78
C HIS A 439 -32.11 -12.86 -2.12
N VAL A 440 -32.07 -11.55 -1.86
CA VAL A 440 -30.92 -10.83 -1.27
C VAL A 440 -30.90 -10.94 0.25
N LEU A 441 -32.04 -11.21 0.89
CA LEU A 441 -32.22 -11.23 2.35
C LEU A 441 -31.11 -11.96 3.11
N SER A 442 -30.71 -13.09 2.62
CA SER A 442 -29.71 -13.96 3.23
C SER A 442 -28.31 -13.31 3.19
N TYR A 443 -27.99 -12.68 2.09
CA TYR A 443 -26.71 -12.01 1.86
C TYR A 443 -26.56 -10.75 2.73
N GLY A 444 -27.50 -9.81 2.67
CA GLY A 444 -27.47 -8.58 3.45
C GLY A 444 -27.59 -8.81 4.97
N ALA A 445 -28.27 -9.88 5.38
CA ALA A 445 -28.29 -10.29 6.78
C ALA A 445 -26.94 -10.85 7.24
N ASP A 446 -26.23 -11.59 6.39
CA ASP A 446 -24.93 -12.19 6.68
C ASP A 446 -23.89 -11.12 7.02
N ASP A 447 -23.85 -10.07 6.22
CA ASP A 447 -22.89 -8.99 6.38
C ASP A 447 -23.08 -8.27 7.73
N THR A 448 -24.32 -8.01 8.14
CA THR A 448 -24.59 -7.39 9.45
C THR A 448 -24.35 -8.31 10.64
N ILE A 449 -24.66 -9.61 10.53
CA ILE A 449 -24.38 -10.60 11.59
C ILE A 449 -22.86 -10.71 11.81
N CYS A 450 -22.08 -10.82 10.74
CA CYS A 450 -20.63 -10.89 10.82
C CYS A 450 -20.03 -9.59 11.35
N THR A 451 -20.55 -8.43 10.94
CA THR A 451 -20.14 -7.12 11.44
C THR A 451 -20.36 -7.02 12.97
N ALA A 452 -21.53 -7.45 13.49
CA ALA A 452 -21.80 -7.47 14.93
C ALA A 452 -20.85 -8.42 15.70
N ALA A 453 -20.58 -9.59 15.15
CA ALA A 453 -19.69 -10.58 15.77
C ALA A 453 -18.23 -10.09 15.80
N LEU A 454 -17.74 -9.54 14.68
CA LEU A 454 -16.40 -8.95 14.57
C LEU A 454 -16.21 -7.76 15.50
N TYR A 455 -17.22 -6.88 15.61
CA TYR A 455 -17.14 -5.76 16.54
C TYR A 455 -16.90 -6.20 17.99
N ARG A 456 -17.60 -7.22 18.45
CA ARG A 456 -17.39 -7.76 19.80
C ARG A 456 -15.98 -8.28 19.98
N PHE A 457 -15.50 -9.00 18.98
CA PHE A 457 -14.16 -9.55 18.96
C PHE A 457 -13.11 -8.42 19.01
N PHE A 458 -13.16 -7.48 18.08
CA PHE A 458 -12.20 -6.37 18.00
C PHE A 458 -12.25 -5.49 19.24
N ARG A 459 -13.45 -5.12 19.71
CA ARG A 459 -13.62 -4.32 20.89
C ARG A 459 -12.99 -4.99 22.12
N THR A 460 -13.19 -6.29 22.30
CA THR A 460 -12.61 -7.02 23.44
C THR A 460 -11.09 -6.93 23.42
N ILE A 461 -10.45 -7.13 22.26
CA ILE A 461 -8.99 -7.02 22.14
C ILE A 461 -8.54 -5.58 22.38
N MET A 462 -9.19 -4.61 21.76
CA MET A 462 -8.84 -3.20 21.92
C MET A 462 -9.02 -2.68 23.36
N GLU A 463 -10.02 -3.19 24.10
CA GLU A 463 -10.18 -2.90 25.54
C GLU A 463 -9.04 -3.53 26.35
N MET A 464 -8.61 -4.75 26.04
CA MET A 464 -7.46 -5.41 26.66
C MET A 464 -6.15 -4.69 26.38
N GLU A 465 -5.96 -4.18 25.18
CA GLU A 465 -4.77 -3.43 24.75
C GLU A 465 -4.82 -1.94 25.09
N HIS A 466 -5.87 -1.49 25.77
CA HIS A 466 -6.09 -0.09 26.15
C HIS A 466 -6.13 0.87 24.95
N THR A 467 -6.49 0.39 23.77
CA THR A 467 -6.58 1.17 22.53
C THR A 467 -8.00 1.64 22.22
N TRP A 468 -9.02 1.09 22.91
CA TRP A 468 -10.42 1.39 22.64
C TRP A 468 -10.77 2.87 22.86
N ASP A 469 -10.34 3.45 23.97
CA ASP A 469 -10.63 4.86 24.27
C ASP A 469 -9.91 5.78 23.26
N VAL A 470 -8.67 5.44 22.89
CA VAL A 470 -7.92 6.16 21.84
C VAL A 470 -8.66 6.09 20.50
N PHE A 471 -9.17 4.92 20.14
CA PHE A 471 -9.97 4.76 18.93
C PHE A 471 -11.20 5.69 18.93
N LEU A 472 -11.96 5.73 20.04
CA LEU A 472 -13.14 6.59 20.15
C LEU A 472 -12.79 8.08 20.03
N GLU A 473 -11.67 8.52 20.60
CA GLU A 473 -11.24 9.92 20.55
C GLU A 473 -10.66 10.32 19.19
N VAL A 474 -9.98 9.40 18.50
CA VAL A 474 -9.18 9.72 17.31
C VAL A 474 -9.89 9.36 16.02
N GLU A 475 -10.59 8.23 15.94
CA GLU A 475 -11.03 7.68 14.65
C GLU A 475 -12.49 7.97 14.27
N GLN A 476 -13.37 8.26 15.24
CA GLN A 476 -14.80 8.50 14.93
C GLN A 476 -15.02 9.77 14.14
N LEU A 477 -14.49 10.91 14.59
CA LEU A 477 -14.66 12.18 13.89
C LEU A 477 -14.08 12.19 12.48
N PRO A 478 -12.86 11.65 12.23
CA PRO A 478 -12.33 11.51 10.88
C PRO A 478 -13.21 10.74 9.90
N ALA A 479 -13.92 9.71 10.32
CA ALA A 479 -14.84 8.98 9.46
C ALA A 479 -15.96 9.89 8.92
N TYR A 480 -16.58 10.69 9.81
CA TYR A 480 -17.59 11.68 9.39
C TYR A 480 -17.02 12.78 8.50
N VAL A 481 -15.86 13.35 8.87
CA VAL A 481 -15.20 14.40 8.09
C VAL A 481 -14.79 13.89 6.71
N GLY A 482 -14.30 12.66 6.63
CA GLY A 482 -13.97 12.01 5.37
C GLY A 482 -15.18 11.83 4.45
N ALA A 483 -16.29 11.35 5.01
CA ALA A 483 -17.55 11.19 4.28
C ALA A 483 -18.11 12.54 3.79
N LEU A 484 -18.06 13.59 4.63
CA LEU A 484 -18.44 14.95 4.26
C LEU A 484 -17.65 15.49 3.11
N ALA A 485 -16.35 15.46 3.25
CA ALA A 485 -15.44 15.97 2.24
C ALA A 485 -15.66 15.25 0.90
N TYR A 486 -15.93 13.93 0.97
CA TYR A 486 -16.23 13.12 -0.21
C TYR A 486 -17.54 13.55 -0.87
N VAL A 487 -18.66 13.61 -0.13
CA VAL A 487 -19.97 14.01 -0.67
C VAL A 487 -19.94 15.45 -1.20
N GLN A 488 -19.31 16.36 -0.48
CA GLN A 488 -19.23 17.77 -0.90
C GLN A 488 -18.40 17.93 -2.18
N GLY A 489 -17.32 17.15 -2.33
CA GLY A 489 -16.38 17.26 -3.43
C GLY A 489 -15.70 18.63 -3.52
N THR A 490 -14.94 18.84 -4.56
CA THR A 490 -14.26 20.13 -4.81
C THR A 490 -14.46 20.53 -6.26
N LYS A 491 -14.84 21.77 -6.51
CA LYS A 491 -14.93 22.32 -7.85
C LYS A 491 -13.56 22.32 -8.52
N PHE A 492 -13.56 21.95 -9.80
CA PHE A 492 -12.34 21.85 -10.58
C PHE A 492 -12.49 22.51 -11.95
N SER A 493 -11.51 23.30 -12.34
CA SER A 493 -11.47 23.94 -13.66
C SER A 493 -10.73 23.07 -14.66
N LEU A 494 -11.47 22.35 -15.49
CA LEU A 494 -10.91 21.59 -16.60
C LEU A 494 -10.23 22.52 -17.62
N GLU A 495 -10.79 23.71 -17.88
CA GLU A 495 -10.22 24.69 -18.77
C GLU A 495 -8.81 25.11 -18.34
N ARG A 496 -8.66 25.48 -17.07
CA ARG A 496 -7.34 25.87 -16.52
C ARG A 496 -6.36 24.71 -16.57
N MET A 497 -6.81 23.50 -16.33
CA MET A 497 -5.96 22.30 -16.44
C MET A 497 -5.46 22.10 -17.88
N LEU A 498 -6.35 22.23 -18.87
CA LEU A 498 -5.97 22.08 -20.28
C LEU A 498 -5.02 23.19 -20.77
N GLU A 499 -5.10 24.41 -20.20
CA GLU A 499 -4.11 25.45 -20.42
C GLU A 499 -2.73 25.04 -19.89
N LEU A 500 -2.67 24.53 -18.66
CA LEU A 500 -1.42 24.07 -18.06
C LEU A 500 -0.83 22.87 -18.80
N GLU A 501 -1.67 21.96 -19.28
CA GLU A 501 -1.22 20.84 -20.10
C GLU A 501 -0.57 21.35 -21.41
N ARG A 502 -1.16 22.36 -22.07
CA ARG A 502 -0.55 22.99 -23.25
C ARG A 502 0.79 23.66 -22.93
N GLU A 503 0.87 24.42 -21.82
CA GLU A 503 2.15 25.01 -21.36
C GLU A 503 3.24 23.94 -21.16
N ASP A 504 2.86 22.80 -20.59
CA ASP A 504 3.75 21.67 -20.35
C ASP A 504 4.17 20.96 -21.65
N HIS A 505 3.25 20.79 -22.60
CA HIS A 505 3.59 20.25 -23.93
C HIS A 505 4.58 21.14 -24.68
N GLU A 506 4.41 22.47 -24.65
CA GLU A 506 5.38 23.40 -25.21
C GLU A 506 6.75 23.33 -24.51
N THR A 507 6.74 23.22 -23.19
CA THR A 507 7.96 23.07 -22.37
C THR A 507 8.68 21.76 -22.71
N TYR A 508 7.93 20.69 -22.84
CA TYR A 508 8.45 19.39 -23.24
C TYR A 508 9.04 19.44 -24.66
N ALA A 509 8.35 20.05 -25.61
CA ALA A 509 8.82 20.18 -27.00
C ALA A 509 10.15 21.00 -27.10
N LYS A 510 10.25 22.09 -26.35
CA LYS A 510 11.50 22.89 -26.28
C LYS A 510 12.64 22.10 -25.63
N ALA A 511 12.36 21.35 -24.57
CA ALA A 511 13.35 20.49 -23.93
C ALA A 511 13.74 19.30 -24.82
N TRP A 512 12.78 18.70 -25.51
CA TRP A 512 13.04 17.64 -26.48
C TRP A 512 13.96 18.11 -27.62
N ALA A 513 13.78 19.31 -28.15
CA ALA A 513 14.65 19.85 -29.19
C ALA A 513 16.13 19.85 -28.77
N VAL A 514 16.44 20.25 -27.54
CA VAL A 514 17.80 20.23 -26.96
C VAL A 514 18.34 18.80 -26.85
N VAL A 515 17.53 17.88 -26.37
CA VAL A 515 17.92 16.47 -26.22
C VAL A 515 18.10 15.83 -27.60
N ARG A 516 17.20 16.09 -28.52
CA ARG A 516 17.27 15.62 -29.93
C ARG A 516 18.57 16.02 -30.62
N GLU A 517 18.94 17.29 -30.54
CA GLU A 517 20.19 17.77 -31.10
C GLU A 517 21.40 17.04 -30.51
N ALA A 518 21.43 16.85 -29.21
CA ALA A 518 22.47 16.09 -28.52
C ALA A 518 22.52 14.62 -28.94
N LEU A 519 21.37 13.98 -29.13
CA LEU A 519 21.28 12.60 -29.60
C LEU A 519 21.87 12.46 -31.00
N ILE A 520 21.56 13.41 -31.89
CA ILE A 520 22.10 13.43 -33.28
C ILE A 520 23.61 13.69 -33.24
N GLU A 521 24.08 14.70 -32.49
CA GLU A 521 25.49 15.08 -32.37
C GLU A 521 26.35 13.89 -31.88
N HIS A 522 25.83 13.12 -30.94
CA HIS A 522 26.54 11.97 -30.35
C HIS A 522 26.32 10.68 -31.14
N GLY A 523 25.64 10.72 -32.29
CA GLY A 523 25.41 9.54 -33.11
C GLY A 523 24.56 8.49 -32.40
N TRP A 524 23.49 8.91 -31.75
CA TRP A 524 22.55 7.97 -31.10
C TRP A 524 21.97 7.00 -32.14
N GLU A 525 22.54 5.83 -32.20
CA GLU A 525 22.00 4.68 -32.93
C GLU A 525 20.91 4.02 -32.06
N GLY A 526 20.11 4.87 -31.43
CA GLY A 526 19.19 4.46 -30.41
C GLY A 526 18.27 3.38 -30.90
N THR A 527 18.02 2.47 -30.03
CA THR A 527 17.17 1.32 -30.19
C THR A 527 16.38 1.35 -31.47
N VAL A 528 16.73 0.40 -32.34
CA VAL A 528 15.92 0.05 -33.49
C VAL A 528 14.45 0.32 -33.15
N CYS A 529 13.76 1.05 -34.01
CA CYS A 529 12.31 1.18 -34.01
C CYS A 529 11.68 -0.06 -33.36
N PRO A 530 10.79 0.05 -32.40
CA PRO A 530 10.24 -1.12 -31.72
C PRO A 530 9.72 -2.10 -32.77
N GLY A 531 10.46 -3.21 -32.91
CA GLY A 531 10.05 -4.33 -33.77
C GLY A 531 9.12 -5.21 -32.94
N PHE A 532 7.93 -5.41 -33.39
CA PHE A 532 6.98 -6.31 -32.78
C PHE A 532 7.19 -7.71 -33.36
N SER A 533 7.42 -8.70 -32.51
CA SER A 533 7.55 -10.12 -32.92
C SER A 533 6.24 -10.89 -32.81
N GLU A 534 5.25 -10.34 -32.08
CA GLU A 534 3.91 -10.89 -31.88
C GLU A 534 2.90 -9.79 -31.57
N LEU A 535 1.63 -10.03 -31.88
CA LEU A 535 0.53 -9.12 -31.55
C LEU A 535 -0.05 -9.45 -30.18
N THR A 536 0.57 -8.92 -29.14
CA THR A 536 -0.02 -8.94 -27.80
C THR A 536 -0.96 -7.76 -27.61
N PRO A 537 -1.94 -7.81 -26.68
CA PRO A 537 -2.79 -6.66 -26.38
C PRO A 537 -1.99 -5.39 -25.98
N ALA A 538 -0.90 -5.55 -25.25
CA ALA A 538 0.00 -4.44 -24.92
C ALA A 538 0.75 -3.93 -26.16
N GLY A 539 1.23 -4.83 -27.01
CA GLY A 539 1.89 -4.48 -28.28
C GLY A 539 0.98 -3.71 -29.21
N ILE A 540 -0.29 -4.13 -29.34
CA ILE A 540 -1.28 -3.43 -30.18
C ILE A 540 -1.57 -2.01 -29.65
N LYS A 541 -1.68 -1.83 -28.34
CA LYS A 541 -1.82 -0.48 -27.73
C LYS A 541 -0.64 0.42 -28.11
N GLU A 542 0.56 -0.11 -28.04
CA GLU A 542 1.79 0.63 -28.39
C GLU A 542 1.87 0.92 -29.90
N ILE A 543 1.57 -0.06 -30.74
CA ILE A 543 1.45 0.11 -32.20
C ILE A 543 0.46 1.23 -32.52
N THR A 544 -0.75 1.19 -31.95
CA THR A 544 -1.80 2.18 -32.17
C THR A 544 -1.33 3.58 -31.75
N LYS A 545 -0.70 3.70 -30.59
CA LYS A 545 -0.15 4.96 -30.09
C LYS A 545 0.94 5.52 -31.05
N ILE A 546 1.81 4.68 -31.53
CA ILE A 546 2.87 5.09 -32.45
C ILE A 546 2.32 5.46 -33.81
N THR A 547 1.42 4.67 -34.38
CA THR A 547 0.95 4.83 -35.76
C THR A 547 -0.15 5.88 -35.89
N LEU A 548 -1.09 5.93 -34.95
CA LEU A 548 -2.24 6.86 -34.98
C LEU A 548 -2.05 8.07 -34.04
N GLY A 549 -1.08 8.06 -33.13
CA GLY A 549 -0.95 9.10 -32.09
C GLY A 549 -2.07 9.06 -31.05
N LEU A 550 -2.90 8.01 -31.03
CA LEU A 550 -4.08 7.87 -30.19
C LEU A 550 -3.86 6.77 -29.14
N GLU A 551 -4.31 6.97 -27.91
CA GLU A 551 -4.28 5.93 -26.87
C GLU A 551 -5.48 4.98 -27.02
N LEU A 552 -5.19 3.70 -27.18
CA LEU A 552 -6.20 2.65 -27.19
C LEU A 552 -6.44 2.16 -25.75
N LYS A 553 -7.58 2.56 -25.18
CA LYS A 553 -8.01 2.13 -23.85
C LYS A 553 -8.87 0.88 -23.95
N THR A 554 -8.32 -0.28 -23.62
CA THR A 554 -9.08 -1.55 -23.61
C THR A 554 -8.44 -2.56 -22.66
N GLN A 555 -9.26 -3.37 -21.99
CA GLN A 555 -8.84 -4.55 -21.22
C GLN A 555 -9.07 -5.86 -22.00
N MET A 556 -9.56 -5.78 -23.21
CA MET A 556 -9.78 -6.96 -24.05
C MET A 556 -8.47 -7.70 -24.32
N ARG A 557 -8.55 -9.03 -24.30
CA ARG A 557 -7.40 -9.91 -24.58
C ARG A 557 -7.41 -10.49 -25.98
N ALA A 558 -8.57 -10.55 -26.65
CA ALA A 558 -8.70 -11.09 -27.97
C ALA A 558 -8.29 -10.08 -29.04
N VAL A 559 -7.25 -10.40 -29.83
CA VAL A 559 -6.68 -9.53 -30.88
C VAL A 559 -7.75 -9.02 -31.86
N SER A 560 -8.65 -9.90 -32.33
CA SER A 560 -9.74 -9.54 -33.23
C SER A 560 -10.74 -8.53 -32.66
N LYS A 561 -10.99 -8.59 -31.34
CA LYS A 561 -11.84 -7.60 -30.66
C LYS A 561 -11.13 -6.24 -30.51
N ILE A 562 -9.83 -6.28 -30.25
CA ILE A 562 -9.01 -5.07 -30.15
C ILE A 562 -8.88 -4.39 -31.51
N ALA A 563 -8.71 -5.17 -32.57
CA ALA A 563 -8.68 -4.65 -33.96
C ALA A 563 -9.96 -3.87 -34.31
N LYS A 564 -11.15 -4.36 -33.93
CA LYS A 564 -12.41 -3.64 -34.11
C LYS A 564 -12.44 -2.29 -33.39
N LEU A 565 -11.93 -2.21 -32.18
CA LEU A 565 -11.82 -0.95 -31.46
C LEU A 565 -10.84 0.03 -32.14
N VAL A 566 -9.76 -0.50 -32.72
CA VAL A 566 -8.81 0.34 -33.50
C VAL A 566 -9.48 0.89 -34.74
N ALA A 567 -10.32 0.10 -35.43
CA ALA A 567 -11.05 0.55 -36.62
C ALA A 567 -12.05 1.69 -36.32
N GLU A 568 -12.61 1.72 -35.09
CA GLU A 568 -13.57 2.74 -34.66
C GLU A 568 -12.90 4.04 -34.18
N MET A 569 -11.57 4.10 -34.17
CA MET A 569 -10.86 5.32 -33.72
C MET A 569 -10.94 6.43 -34.78
N ASP A 570 -11.06 7.67 -34.33
CA ASP A 570 -11.17 8.86 -35.21
C ASP A 570 -9.78 9.22 -35.80
N HIS A 571 -9.34 8.41 -36.75
CA HIS A 571 -8.08 8.62 -37.49
C HIS A 571 -8.17 8.02 -38.89
N PRO A 572 -7.69 8.72 -39.96
CA PRO A 572 -7.77 8.24 -41.32
C PRO A 572 -7.10 6.89 -41.59
N ASP A 573 -6.09 6.51 -40.81
CA ASP A 573 -5.36 5.25 -40.94
C ASP A 573 -5.89 4.15 -40.01
N ALA A 574 -6.96 4.39 -39.26
CA ALA A 574 -7.47 3.47 -38.22
C ALA A 574 -7.95 2.14 -38.83
N GLU A 575 -8.77 2.19 -39.86
CA GLU A 575 -9.27 0.98 -40.57
C GLU A 575 -8.14 0.17 -41.18
N MET A 576 -7.15 0.84 -41.81
CA MET A 576 -5.98 0.18 -42.39
C MET A 576 -5.17 -0.54 -41.31
N LEU A 577 -4.89 0.13 -40.19
CA LEU A 577 -4.15 -0.46 -39.08
C LEU A 577 -4.92 -1.66 -38.48
N ALA A 578 -6.22 -1.53 -38.29
CA ALA A 578 -7.07 -2.61 -37.78
C ALA A 578 -7.04 -3.84 -38.70
N GLY A 579 -7.10 -3.65 -40.00
CA GLY A 579 -6.98 -4.72 -40.99
C GLY A 579 -5.64 -5.45 -40.91
N LEU A 580 -4.54 -4.72 -40.74
CA LEU A 580 -3.21 -5.33 -40.55
C LEU A 580 -3.12 -6.13 -39.24
N ILE A 581 -3.75 -5.63 -38.15
CA ILE A 581 -3.81 -6.32 -36.88
C ILE A 581 -4.65 -7.61 -36.98
N GLU A 582 -5.79 -7.55 -37.67
CA GLU A 582 -6.65 -8.73 -37.88
C GLU A 582 -5.96 -9.79 -38.74
N ALA A 583 -5.25 -9.36 -39.77
CA ALA A 583 -4.47 -10.24 -40.64
C ALA A 583 -3.23 -10.82 -39.99
N GLY A 584 -2.80 -10.26 -38.83
CA GLY A 584 -1.55 -10.65 -38.18
C GLY A 584 -0.30 -10.24 -38.98
N ASP A 585 -0.40 -9.27 -39.89
CA ASP A 585 0.68 -8.83 -40.78
C ASP A 585 1.71 -7.96 -40.02
N LEU A 586 2.55 -8.63 -39.26
CA LEU A 586 3.63 -8.01 -38.46
C LEU A 586 4.66 -7.28 -39.34
N GLU A 587 4.90 -7.74 -40.58
CA GLU A 587 5.87 -7.11 -41.47
C GLU A 587 5.40 -5.72 -41.90
N SER A 588 4.15 -5.60 -42.36
CA SER A 588 3.56 -4.32 -42.72
C SER A 588 3.39 -3.39 -41.52
N ILE A 589 2.99 -3.90 -40.36
CA ILE A 589 2.91 -3.14 -39.11
C ILE A 589 4.29 -2.59 -38.73
N ASN A 590 5.33 -3.41 -38.76
CA ASN A 590 6.68 -2.96 -38.42
C ASN A 590 7.22 -1.92 -39.41
N LYS A 591 6.89 -2.04 -40.73
CA LYS A 591 7.20 -1.02 -41.71
C LYS A 591 6.47 0.29 -41.45
N LEU A 592 5.20 0.21 -41.08
CA LEU A 592 4.38 1.38 -40.76
C LEU A 592 4.92 2.11 -39.50
N VAL A 593 5.27 1.36 -38.47
CA VAL A 593 5.89 1.87 -37.27
C VAL A 593 7.24 2.51 -37.57
N ALA A 594 8.10 1.85 -38.38
CA ALA A 594 9.42 2.35 -38.78
C ALA A 594 9.34 3.68 -39.56
N ALA A 595 8.37 3.82 -40.45
CA ALA A 595 8.16 5.04 -41.21
C ALA A 595 7.84 6.28 -40.37
N ARG A 596 7.26 6.10 -39.17
CA ARG A 596 6.97 7.20 -38.22
C ARG A 596 8.23 7.73 -37.54
N PHE A 597 9.33 6.99 -37.58
CA PHE A 597 10.62 7.36 -36.95
C PHE A 597 11.72 7.66 -37.99
N GLU A 598 11.39 7.75 -39.26
CA GLU A 598 12.38 7.98 -40.30
C GLU A 598 13.06 9.33 -40.12
N GLY A 599 14.36 9.32 -39.85
CA GLY A 599 15.19 10.51 -39.63
C GLY A 599 15.14 11.13 -38.24
N GLU A 600 14.37 10.54 -37.28
CA GLU A 600 14.28 11.04 -35.90
C GLU A 600 14.94 10.06 -34.91
N PRO A 601 15.70 10.54 -33.92
CA PRO A 601 16.21 9.70 -32.86
C PRO A 601 15.08 9.19 -31.96
N ILE A 602 15.02 7.89 -31.77
CA ILE A 602 14.04 7.28 -30.87
C ILE A 602 14.62 7.28 -29.44
N PHE A 603 14.04 8.06 -28.57
CA PHE A 603 14.51 8.16 -27.20
C PHE A 603 13.35 8.36 -26.21
N ASP A 604 13.29 7.48 -25.22
CA ASP A 604 12.31 7.55 -24.13
C ASP A 604 13.01 7.86 -22.81
N VAL A 605 12.76 9.06 -22.26
CA VAL A 605 13.27 9.48 -20.95
C VAL A 605 12.72 8.65 -19.78
N GLY A 606 11.63 7.96 -19.98
CA GLY A 606 11.05 7.00 -19.02
C GLY A 606 11.75 5.63 -19.04
N SER A 607 12.53 5.33 -20.08
CA SER A 607 13.24 4.06 -20.21
C SER A 607 14.57 4.07 -19.44
N PRO A 608 14.73 3.32 -18.34
CA PRO A 608 16.01 3.27 -17.60
C PRO A 608 17.15 2.74 -18.46
N LYS A 609 16.88 1.87 -19.43
CA LYS A 609 17.90 1.31 -20.32
C LYS A 609 18.44 2.38 -21.26
N GLN A 610 17.58 3.15 -21.90
CA GLN A 610 17.98 4.25 -22.81
C GLN A 610 18.67 5.38 -22.04
N MET A 611 18.12 5.75 -20.88
CA MET A 611 18.74 6.75 -20.01
C MET A 611 20.14 6.35 -19.54
N LYS A 612 20.38 5.07 -19.22
CA LYS A 612 21.72 4.59 -18.88
C LYS A 612 22.70 4.74 -20.03
N ALA A 613 22.34 4.25 -21.22
CA ALA A 613 23.16 4.34 -22.41
C ALA A 613 23.50 5.82 -22.71
N PHE A 614 22.52 6.71 -22.63
CA PHE A 614 22.75 8.12 -22.90
C PHE A 614 23.60 8.80 -21.83
N LEU A 615 23.26 8.68 -20.54
CA LEU A 615 23.98 9.36 -19.46
C LEU A 615 25.40 8.82 -19.27
N TYR A 616 25.58 7.51 -19.25
CA TYR A 616 26.84 6.88 -18.83
C TYR A 616 27.72 6.40 -19.99
N ASP A 617 27.15 6.03 -21.15
CA ASP A 617 27.93 5.59 -22.28
C ASP A 617 28.21 6.74 -23.27
N MET A 618 27.19 7.54 -23.61
CA MET A 618 27.38 8.64 -24.58
C MET A 618 27.88 9.94 -23.90
N LEU A 619 27.23 10.41 -22.86
CA LEU A 619 27.67 11.62 -22.15
C LEU A 619 28.88 11.36 -21.24
N GLY A 620 29.25 10.11 -21.00
CA GLY A 620 30.43 9.75 -20.20
C GLY A 620 30.36 10.22 -18.74
N LEU A 621 29.15 10.31 -18.16
CA LEU A 621 28.98 10.70 -16.76
C LEU A 621 29.51 9.59 -15.83
N PRO A 622 30.14 9.92 -14.70
CA PRO A 622 30.54 8.92 -13.72
C PRO A 622 29.32 8.28 -13.02
N VAL A 623 29.38 6.98 -12.77
CA VAL A 623 28.34 6.29 -11.99
C VAL A 623 28.54 6.59 -10.51
N ARG A 624 27.76 7.51 -9.96
CA ARG A 624 27.84 7.94 -8.56
C ARG A 624 26.86 7.21 -7.66
N ILE A 625 25.68 6.90 -8.16
CA ILE A 625 24.60 6.28 -7.38
C ILE A 625 24.11 5.03 -8.08
N VAL A 626 23.98 3.95 -7.31
CA VAL A 626 23.53 2.64 -7.79
C VAL A 626 22.36 2.11 -6.98
N ASN A 627 21.47 1.37 -7.64
CA ASN A 627 20.38 0.64 -7.00
C ASN A 627 20.92 -0.58 -6.24
N ASN A 628 20.13 -1.07 -5.28
CA ASN A 628 20.42 -2.34 -4.62
C ASN A 628 20.28 -3.51 -5.59
N CYS A 629 21.06 -4.57 -5.36
CA CYS A 629 20.80 -5.84 -6.01
C CYS A 629 19.52 -6.48 -5.44
N THR A 630 18.71 -7.05 -6.31
CA THR A 630 17.55 -7.86 -5.92
C THR A 630 18.01 -9.13 -5.20
N PRO A 631 17.16 -9.82 -4.42
CA PRO A 631 17.52 -11.09 -3.81
C PRO A 631 18.04 -12.13 -4.82
N LYS A 632 17.43 -12.20 -5.99
CA LYS A 632 17.85 -13.07 -7.08
C LYS A 632 19.26 -12.72 -7.59
N GLU A 633 19.53 -11.44 -7.86
CA GLU A 633 20.86 -10.99 -8.32
C GLU A 633 21.96 -11.22 -7.27
N ARG A 634 21.64 -11.16 -5.99
CA ARG A 634 22.60 -11.44 -4.91
C ARG A 634 23.08 -12.89 -4.94
N THR A 635 22.20 -13.81 -5.34
CA THR A 635 22.52 -15.25 -5.41
C THR A 635 23.11 -15.66 -6.75
N GLU A 636 22.59 -15.12 -7.86
CA GLU A 636 22.96 -15.54 -9.21
C GLU A 636 24.14 -14.75 -9.79
N ASN A 637 24.37 -13.51 -9.35
CA ASN A 637 25.45 -12.66 -9.86
C ASN A 637 26.31 -12.09 -8.73
N ARG A 638 27.22 -12.91 -8.21
CA ARG A 638 28.11 -12.56 -7.09
C ARG A 638 29.06 -11.40 -7.42
N GLU A 639 29.53 -11.29 -8.67
CA GLU A 639 30.44 -10.22 -9.09
C GLU A 639 29.73 -8.88 -9.07
N LEU A 640 28.52 -8.79 -9.62
CA LEU A 640 27.69 -7.59 -9.56
C LEU A 640 27.40 -7.18 -8.11
N TYR A 641 27.05 -8.15 -7.27
CA TYR A 641 26.78 -7.88 -5.86
C TYR A 641 28.03 -7.37 -5.12
N ALA A 642 29.19 -7.95 -5.39
CA ALA A 642 30.46 -7.50 -4.81
C ALA A 642 30.81 -6.08 -5.26
N ALA A 643 30.69 -5.78 -6.58
CA ALA A 643 30.93 -4.45 -7.13
C ALA A 643 30.00 -3.40 -6.52
N VAL A 644 28.69 -3.66 -6.43
CA VAL A 644 27.69 -2.76 -5.82
C VAL A 644 27.99 -2.56 -4.33
N SER A 645 28.30 -3.61 -3.59
CA SER A 645 28.63 -3.54 -2.16
C SER A 645 29.92 -2.71 -1.92
N ARG A 646 30.96 -2.93 -2.72
CA ARG A 646 32.21 -2.17 -2.65
C ARG A 646 32.00 -0.71 -3.01
N HIS A 647 31.30 -0.43 -4.10
CA HIS A 647 30.96 0.94 -4.49
C HIS A 647 30.25 1.69 -3.36
N LYS A 648 29.29 1.04 -2.69
CA LYS A 648 28.58 1.66 -1.56
C LYS A 648 29.48 1.94 -0.37
N LYS A 649 30.43 1.07 -0.07
CA LYS A 649 31.42 1.30 1.00
C LYS A 649 32.33 2.48 0.66
N ILE A 650 32.83 2.56 -0.58
CA ILE A 650 33.62 3.71 -1.05
C ILE A 650 32.80 4.98 -0.95
N TRP A 651 31.56 4.93 -1.42
CA TRP A 651 30.63 6.06 -1.31
C TRP A 651 30.37 6.45 0.15
N ALA A 652 30.34 5.48 1.05
CA ALA A 652 30.22 5.69 2.50
C ALA A 652 31.53 6.15 3.18
N GLY A 653 32.56 6.51 2.41
CA GLY A 653 33.83 7.04 2.93
C GLY A 653 34.81 6.00 3.44
N SER A 654 34.71 4.74 2.99
CA SER A 654 35.71 3.72 3.35
C SER A 654 37.05 3.98 2.63
N GLU A 655 38.07 4.33 3.37
CA GLU A 655 39.45 4.49 2.85
C GLU A 655 40.19 3.16 2.65
N THR A 656 39.63 2.05 3.16
CA THR A 656 40.28 0.72 3.08
C THR A 656 39.92 -0.04 1.79
N GLU A 657 38.91 0.39 1.06
CA GLU A 657 38.51 -0.24 -0.20
C GLU A 657 39.39 0.25 -1.36
N PRO A 658 39.89 -0.65 -2.21
CA PRO A 658 40.64 -0.24 -3.40
C PRO A 658 39.71 0.49 -4.39
N PRO A 659 40.29 1.35 -5.30
CA PRO A 659 39.51 2.00 -6.34
C PRO A 659 38.67 1.02 -7.17
N ILE A 660 37.54 1.45 -7.69
CA ILE A 660 36.71 0.68 -8.60
C ILE A 660 37.47 0.42 -9.91
N THR A 661 37.54 -0.82 -10.33
CA THR A 661 38.15 -1.20 -11.61
C THR A 661 37.22 -0.90 -12.79
N ASP A 662 37.78 -0.85 -14.02
CA ASP A 662 36.96 -0.62 -15.23
C ASP A 662 35.92 -1.73 -15.45
N GLU A 663 36.25 -2.99 -15.12
CA GLU A 663 35.33 -4.14 -15.20
C GLU A 663 34.18 -3.98 -14.21
N GLU A 664 34.50 -3.59 -13.00
CA GLU A 664 33.47 -3.31 -11.99
C GLU A 664 32.62 -2.09 -12.37
N MET A 665 33.20 -1.06 -13.00
CA MET A 665 32.45 0.07 -13.49
C MET A 665 31.41 -0.35 -14.55
N GLN A 666 31.73 -1.31 -15.42
CA GLN A 666 30.74 -1.86 -16.36
C GLN A 666 29.60 -2.57 -15.63
N LEU A 667 29.92 -3.35 -14.59
CA LEU A 667 28.89 -3.97 -13.75
C LEU A 667 28.03 -2.92 -13.02
N LEU A 668 28.64 -1.88 -12.49
CA LEU A 668 27.95 -0.80 -11.80
C LEU A 668 26.99 -0.04 -12.72
N LYS A 669 27.32 0.14 -14.00
CA LYS A 669 26.41 0.74 -14.99
C LYS A 669 25.08 -0.01 -15.09
N LEU A 670 25.07 -1.34 -14.90
CA LEU A 670 23.83 -2.13 -14.91
C LEU A 670 22.87 -1.70 -13.77
N LYS A 671 23.44 -1.21 -12.67
CA LYS A 671 22.69 -0.77 -11.48
C LYS A 671 22.66 0.74 -11.30
N ALA A 672 23.29 1.50 -12.19
CA ALA A 672 23.30 2.94 -12.14
C ALA A 672 21.89 3.51 -12.11
N LYS A 673 21.64 4.46 -11.21
CA LYS A 673 20.38 5.19 -11.18
C LYS A 673 20.26 6.13 -12.39
N THR A 674 19.04 6.33 -12.84
CA THR A 674 18.68 7.21 -13.96
C THR A 674 17.52 8.15 -13.59
N ASP A 675 17.19 8.20 -12.31
CA ASP A 675 16.16 9.07 -11.76
C ASP A 675 16.67 10.53 -11.62
N ASP A 676 15.78 11.38 -11.12
CA ASP A 676 16.12 12.80 -10.91
C ASP A 676 17.34 12.97 -10.00
N THR A 677 17.52 12.06 -9.03
CA THR A 677 18.66 12.09 -8.11
C THR A 677 19.99 11.97 -8.87
N ALA A 678 20.09 11.05 -9.85
CA ALA A 678 21.29 10.89 -10.65
C ALA A 678 21.58 12.12 -11.51
N VAL A 679 20.55 12.72 -12.09
CA VAL A 679 20.67 13.97 -12.89
C VAL A 679 21.05 15.15 -12.00
N ASP A 680 20.47 15.26 -10.81
CA ASP A 680 20.81 16.31 -9.83
C ASP A 680 22.28 16.22 -9.39
N PHE A 681 22.79 15.01 -9.12
CA PHE A 681 24.20 14.80 -8.82
C PHE A 681 25.11 15.18 -9.99
N ALA A 682 24.75 14.80 -11.21
CA ALA A 682 25.52 15.15 -12.39
C ALA A 682 25.57 16.67 -12.61
N LEU A 683 24.44 17.35 -12.40
CA LEU A 683 24.38 18.82 -12.47
C LEU A 683 25.17 19.50 -11.34
N ALA A 684 25.13 18.93 -10.13
CA ALA A 684 25.80 19.54 -8.98
C ALA A 684 27.32 19.32 -8.98
N MET A 685 27.81 18.16 -9.44
CA MET A 685 29.19 17.73 -9.22
C MET A 685 29.99 17.53 -10.52
N ASP A 686 29.35 17.16 -11.62
CA ASP A 686 30.09 16.75 -12.82
C ASP A 686 29.98 17.74 -13.97
N ARG A 687 28.78 18.26 -14.24
CA ARG A 687 28.49 19.17 -15.36
C ARG A 687 27.52 20.27 -14.95
N PRO A 688 27.95 21.23 -14.11
CA PRO A 688 27.13 22.37 -13.72
C PRO A 688 26.63 23.14 -14.94
N GLY A 689 25.34 23.46 -14.95
CA GLY A 689 24.73 24.24 -16.03
C GLY A 689 24.54 23.51 -17.36
N CYS A 690 24.73 22.19 -17.42
CA CYS A 690 24.57 21.42 -18.66
C CYS A 690 23.14 21.54 -19.22
N PRO A 691 22.94 22.12 -20.43
CA PRO A 691 21.59 22.31 -20.99
C PRO A 691 20.82 21.00 -21.20
N ILE A 692 21.52 19.93 -21.58
CA ILE A 692 20.93 18.62 -21.85
C ILE A 692 20.35 18.02 -20.57
N LEU A 693 21.11 18.07 -19.47
CA LEU A 693 20.63 17.55 -18.18
C LEU A 693 19.45 18.34 -17.63
N HIS A 694 19.45 19.67 -17.80
CA HIS A 694 18.29 20.50 -17.49
C HIS A 694 17.07 20.18 -18.36
N ALA A 695 17.29 19.90 -19.65
CA ALA A 695 16.23 19.48 -20.53
C ALA A 695 15.62 18.15 -20.09
N PHE A 696 16.43 17.16 -19.71
CA PHE A 696 15.93 15.91 -19.13
C PHE A 696 15.07 16.12 -17.89
N GLN A 697 15.51 16.96 -16.95
CA GLN A 697 14.69 17.27 -15.77
C GLN A 697 13.34 17.86 -16.14
N LYS A 698 13.28 18.78 -17.12
CA LYS A 698 12.03 19.37 -17.60
C LYS A 698 11.13 18.33 -18.24
N MET A 699 11.67 17.52 -19.15
CA MET A 699 10.92 16.47 -19.82
C MET A 699 10.31 15.48 -18.81
N LYS A 700 11.11 15.00 -17.85
CA LYS A 700 10.64 14.11 -16.80
C LYS A 700 9.51 14.71 -15.95
N LYS A 701 9.66 15.96 -15.55
CA LYS A 701 8.62 16.67 -14.77
C LYS A 701 7.33 16.84 -15.56
N CYS A 702 7.41 17.21 -16.85
CA CYS A 702 6.24 17.28 -17.71
C CYS A 702 5.58 15.91 -17.89
N SER A 703 6.35 14.85 -18.17
CA SER A 703 5.82 13.49 -18.30
C SER A 703 5.17 13.00 -16.99
N THR A 704 5.75 13.31 -15.84
CA THR A 704 5.17 12.97 -14.54
C THR A 704 3.83 13.70 -14.32
N ARG A 705 3.75 14.99 -14.67
CA ARG A 705 2.50 15.74 -14.57
C ARG A 705 1.45 15.22 -15.55
N GLN A 706 1.86 14.86 -16.76
CA GLN A 706 0.98 14.25 -17.74
C GLN A 706 0.31 12.98 -17.22
N SER A 707 1.11 12.05 -16.69
CA SER A 707 0.58 10.76 -16.21
C SER A 707 -0.21 10.87 -14.91
N LEU A 708 0.29 11.63 -13.91
CA LEU A 708 -0.33 11.69 -12.59
C LEU A 708 -1.50 12.65 -12.50
N PHE A 709 -1.49 13.73 -13.29
CA PHE A 709 -2.50 14.77 -13.18
C PHE A 709 -3.34 14.90 -14.44
N TYR A 710 -2.78 15.30 -15.59
CA TYR A 710 -3.60 15.63 -16.75
C TYR A 710 -4.44 14.43 -17.23
N ASN A 711 -3.82 13.27 -17.40
CA ASN A 711 -4.56 12.07 -17.84
C ASN A 711 -5.61 11.63 -16.80
N THR A 712 -5.28 11.71 -15.52
CA THR A 712 -6.20 11.33 -14.44
C THR A 712 -7.39 12.28 -14.35
N TYR A 713 -7.11 13.58 -14.37
CA TYR A 713 -8.15 14.58 -14.09
C TYR A 713 -9.05 14.88 -15.29
N LYS A 714 -8.72 14.46 -16.50
CA LYS A 714 -9.62 14.52 -17.66
C LYS A 714 -10.90 13.71 -17.48
N THR A 715 -10.82 12.60 -16.76
CA THR A 715 -11.93 11.66 -16.57
C THR A 715 -12.43 11.57 -15.14
N ILE A 716 -11.80 12.31 -14.19
CA ILE A 716 -12.10 12.18 -12.77
C ILE A 716 -13.37 12.91 -12.34
N LEU A 717 -13.80 13.92 -13.10
CA LEU A 717 -14.98 14.71 -12.75
C LEU A 717 -16.20 13.81 -12.72
N HIS A 718 -16.91 13.87 -11.59
CA HIS A 718 -18.05 13.01 -11.39
C HIS A 718 -19.23 13.44 -12.28
N TRP A 719 -19.90 12.50 -12.90
CA TRP A 719 -20.97 12.71 -13.87
C TRP A 719 -22.19 13.46 -13.28
N LYS A 720 -22.50 13.30 -11.98
CA LYS A 720 -23.63 13.99 -11.33
C LYS A 720 -23.42 15.49 -11.13
N ASP A 721 -22.21 15.95 -10.80
CA ASP A 721 -22.00 17.33 -10.34
C ASP A 721 -20.73 18.02 -10.87
N ASN A 722 -19.96 17.36 -11.72
CA ASN A 722 -18.72 17.85 -12.31
C ASN A 722 -17.68 18.32 -11.26
N LYS A 723 -17.60 17.63 -10.13
CA LYS A 723 -16.60 17.89 -9.10
C LYS A 723 -15.61 16.72 -8.97
N VAL A 724 -14.54 16.98 -8.24
CA VAL A 724 -13.57 15.97 -7.81
C VAL A 724 -13.91 15.48 -6.41
N HIS A 725 -14.09 14.19 -6.25
CA HIS A 725 -14.42 13.53 -4.99
C HIS A 725 -13.28 12.59 -4.60
N GLY A 726 -12.37 13.09 -3.78
CA GLY A 726 -11.24 12.29 -3.28
C GLY A 726 -11.62 11.51 -2.03
N GLN A 727 -11.35 10.22 -2.02
CA GLN A 727 -11.54 9.38 -0.84
C GLN A 727 -10.38 9.55 0.13
N ALA A 728 -10.67 9.53 1.44
CA ALA A 728 -9.68 9.55 2.52
C ALA A 728 -9.74 8.23 3.31
N GLY A 729 -8.91 7.28 2.96
CA GLY A 729 -8.84 6.00 3.67
C GLY A 729 -8.09 6.14 5.00
N GLN A 730 -8.74 5.81 6.13
CA GLN A 730 -8.15 5.95 7.47
C GLN A 730 -7.16 4.84 7.82
N SER A 731 -7.42 3.62 7.42
CA SER A 731 -6.70 2.42 7.87
C SER A 731 -5.75 1.82 6.83
N ARG A 732 -5.50 2.53 5.73
CA ARG A 732 -4.69 2.02 4.60
C ARG A 732 -3.17 2.14 4.80
N THR A 733 -2.72 2.74 5.89
CA THR A 733 -1.29 2.87 6.21
C THR A 733 -1.03 2.38 7.63
N VAL A 734 0.11 1.71 7.83
CA VAL A 734 0.56 1.25 9.16
C VAL A 734 0.67 2.41 10.16
N THR A 735 1.06 3.59 9.69
CA THR A 735 1.19 4.80 10.51
C THR A 735 -0.14 5.51 10.79
N ARG A 736 -1.28 4.98 10.34
CA ARG A 736 -2.63 5.56 10.48
C ARG A 736 -2.80 6.95 9.86
N ARG A 737 -1.91 7.32 8.95
CA ARG A 737 -2.11 8.52 8.12
C ARG A 737 -3.22 8.26 7.12
N PHE A 738 -4.03 9.27 6.83
CA PHE A 738 -4.96 9.19 5.73
C PHE A 738 -4.23 8.86 4.43
N ALA A 739 -4.75 7.89 3.69
CA ALA A 739 -4.30 7.52 2.36
C ALA A 739 -5.33 8.00 1.33
N PRO A 740 -5.17 9.21 0.77
CA PRO A 740 -6.07 9.70 -0.26
C PRO A 740 -5.99 8.86 -1.52
N SER A 741 -7.14 8.61 -2.12
CA SER A 741 -7.27 7.89 -3.39
C SER A 741 -8.42 8.47 -4.22
N ASP A 742 -8.42 8.20 -5.51
CA ASP A 742 -9.46 8.55 -6.47
C ASP A 742 -9.97 10.01 -6.46
N PRO A 743 -9.09 11.01 -6.69
CA PRO A 743 -7.66 10.94 -6.93
C PRO A 743 -6.83 11.11 -5.66
N ASN A 744 -5.53 10.77 -5.72
CA ASN A 744 -4.64 11.02 -4.61
C ASN A 744 -4.28 12.51 -4.48
N LEU A 745 -5.09 13.26 -3.74
CA LEU A 745 -4.91 14.70 -3.51
C LEU A 745 -3.63 15.05 -2.72
N ALA A 746 -3.04 14.10 -1.98
CA ALA A 746 -1.79 14.32 -1.26
C ALA A 746 -0.57 14.45 -2.19
N GLN A 747 -0.67 13.96 -3.42
CA GLN A 747 0.40 14.07 -4.42
C GLN A 747 0.46 15.43 -5.12
N LEU A 748 -0.49 16.32 -4.88
CA LEU A 748 -0.51 17.65 -5.51
C LEU A 748 0.78 18.43 -5.19
N PRO A 749 1.48 18.95 -6.22
CA PRO A 749 2.77 19.62 -6.03
C PRO A 749 2.66 20.81 -5.10
N LYS A 750 3.61 20.92 -4.17
CA LYS A 750 3.70 22.05 -3.21
C LYS A 750 4.72 23.12 -3.64
N LYS A 751 5.57 22.84 -4.64
CA LYS A 751 6.66 23.71 -5.10
C LYS A 751 6.92 23.55 -6.59
N GLY A 752 7.62 24.52 -7.16
CA GLY A 752 8.01 24.53 -8.57
C GLY A 752 6.84 24.84 -9.51
N GLU A 753 7.03 24.58 -10.80
CA GLU A 753 6.03 24.87 -11.83
C GLU A 753 4.72 24.09 -11.64
N GLY A 754 4.81 22.87 -11.12
CA GLY A 754 3.62 22.04 -10.88
C GLY A 754 2.65 22.60 -9.84
N VAL A 755 3.07 23.57 -9.03
CA VAL A 755 2.19 24.25 -8.05
C VAL A 755 1.01 24.93 -8.72
N LYS A 756 1.14 25.36 -9.97
CA LYS A 756 0.05 25.95 -10.75
C LYS A 756 -1.15 25.01 -10.89
N PHE A 757 -0.95 23.69 -10.84
CA PHE A 757 -2.04 22.73 -10.91
C PHE A 757 -3.07 22.92 -9.77
N ARG A 758 -2.65 23.48 -8.63
CA ARG A 758 -3.56 23.82 -7.53
C ARG A 758 -4.56 24.92 -7.89
N GLU A 759 -4.26 25.75 -8.88
CA GLU A 759 -5.14 26.80 -9.40
C GLU A 759 -6.40 26.20 -10.06
N CYS A 760 -6.37 24.93 -10.45
CA CYS A 760 -7.52 24.22 -10.99
C CYS A 760 -8.59 23.93 -9.93
N PHE A 761 -8.23 23.87 -8.65
CA PHE A 761 -9.17 23.64 -7.55
C PHE A 761 -9.79 24.98 -7.13
N LEU A 762 -11.11 25.06 -7.24
CA LEU A 762 -11.85 26.29 -7.04
C LEU A 762 -12.69 26.25 -5.75
N PRO A 763 -12.87 27.37 -5.08
CA PRO A 763 -13.83 27.46 -3.97
C PRO A 763 -15.27 27.26 -4.46
N HIS A 764 -16.17 26.84 -3.58
CA HIS A 764 -17.57 26.58 -3.92
C HIS A 764 -18.35 27.82 -4.35
N HIS A 765 -18.00 29.00 -3.82
CA HIS A 765 -18.65 30.27 -4.09
C HIS A 765 -17.65 31.31 -4.51
N LYS A 766 -18.15 32.37 -5.23
CA LYS A 766 -17.29 33.47 -5.72
C LYS A 766 -16.59 34.23 -4.60
N ASP A 767 -17.24 34.32 -3.44
CA ASP A 767 -16.75 35.08 -2.28
C ASP A 767 -16.06 34.19 -1.25
N ALA A 768 -15.85 32.91 -1.59
CA ALA A 768 -15.12 31.96 -0.75
C ALA A 768 -13.65 31.91 -1.16
N VAL A 769 -12.82 31.51 -0.21
CA VAL A 769 -11.39 31.30 -0.41
C VAL A 769 -11.00 29.87 0.00
N MET A 770 -9.98 29.33 -0.66
CA MET A 770 -9.37 28.09 -0.24
C MET A 770 -8.41 28.37 0.93
N VAL A 771 -8.62 27.70 2.06
CA VAL A 771 -7.78 27.83 3.25
C VAL A 771 -6.93 26.56 3.37
N SER A 772 -5.61 26.74 3.52
CA SER A 772 -4.68 25.65 3.80
C SER A 772 -4.14 25.80 5.23
N ILE A 773 -4.35 24.78 6.05
CA ILE A 773 -3.88 24.73 7.43
C ILE A 773 -2.91 23.57 7.56
N ASP A 774 -1.73 23.83 8.13
CA ASP A 774 -0.69 22.81 8.33
C ASP A 774 -0.01 23.03 9.69
N PHE A 775 0.26 21.93 10.40
CA PHE A 775 0.99 22.00 11.65
C PHE A 775 2.48 22.29 11.42
N SER A 776 3.01 23.26 12.11
CA SER A 776 4.42 23.63 12.01
C SER A 776 5.32 22.57 12.68
N GLY A 777 5.93 21.70 11.89
CA GLY A 777 6.92 20.74 12.36
C GLY A 777 6.39 19.73 13.38
N GLN A 778 5.15 19.24 13.19
CA GLN A 778 4.47 18.34 14.13
C GLN A 778 5.34 17.14 14.55
N GLU A 779 5.88 16.41 13.59
CA GLU A 779 6.70 15.21 13.84
C GLU A 779 7.97 15.55 14.65
N LEU A 780 8.63 16.65 14.30
CA LEU A 780 9.82 17.12 15.03
C LEU A 780 9.48 17.57 16.45
N ARG A 781 8.29 18.16 16.67
CA ARG A 781 7.83 18.54 18.02
C ARG A 781 7.55 17.32 18.86
N GLN A 782 6.92 16.30 18.27
CA GLN A 782 6.68 15.03 18.97
C GLN A 782 8.01 14.32 19.28
N GLY A 783 8.93 14.25 18.31
CA GLY A 783 10.27 13.72 18.52
C GLY A 783 11.01 14.44 19.64
N ALA A 784 10.95 15.78 19.70
CA ALA A 784 11.55 16.56 20.77
C ALA A 784 10.90 16.26 22.15
N GLY A 785 9.56 16.12 22.17
CA GLY A 785 8.82 15.83 23.40
C GLY A 785 9.07 14.42 23.93
N GLN A 786 9.24 13.44 23.05
CA GLN A 786 9.51 12.05 23.44
C GLN A 786 10.98 11.81 23.81
N SER A 787 11.92 12.33 23.00
CA SER A 787 13.35 12.14 23.23
C SER A 787 13.90 13.00 24.36
N LEU A 788 13.26 14.13 24.66
CA LEU A 788 13.73 15.17 25.57
C LEU A 788 15.13 15.70 25.19
N ASP A 789 15.55 15.55 23.93
CA ASP A 789 16.83 16.03 23.45
C ASP A 789 16.92 17.55 23.60
N PRO A 790 17.95 18.09 24.30
CA PRO A 790 18.02 19.51 24.59
C PRO A 790 18.18 20.39 23.35
N ASN A 791 18.79 19.88 22.28
CA ASN A 791 18.94 20.63 21.02
C ASN A 791 17.61 20.67 20.26
N MET A 792 16.85 19.57 20.27
CA MET A 792 15.52 19.56 19.70
C MET A 792 14.56 20.43 20.50
N LEU A 793 14.57 20.34 21.84
CA LEU A 793 13.75 21.18 22.70
C LEU A 793 14.01 22.67 22.53
N ALA A 794 15.28 23.08 22.38
CA ALA A 794 15.65 24.48 22.11
C ALA A 794 15.06 25.04 20.81
N CYS A 795 14.55 24.18 19.91
CA CYS A 795 13.85 24.62 18.71
C CYS A 795 12.38 24.97 18.95
N PHE A 796 11.79 24.49 20.04
CA PHE A 796 10.34 24.57 20.24
C PHE A 796 9.92 25.16 21.59
N VAL A 797 10.82 25.24 22.55
CA VAL A 797 10.56 25.72 23.93
C VAL A 797 11.55 26.80 24.31
N GLY A 798 11.08 27.87 24.95
CA GLY A 798 11.90 28.99 25.43
C GLY A 798 11.76 30.25 24.60
N ASP A 799 12.47 31.31 24.98
CA ASP A 799 12.34 32.65 24.39
C ASP A 799 13.16 32.82 23.09
N ASN A 800 14.23 32.04 22.92
CA ASN A 800 15.13 32.10 21.77
C ASN A 800 15.04 30.82 20.93
N LEU A 801 13.90 30.62 20.27
CA LEU A 801 13.65 29.44 19.44
C LEU A 801 14.63 29.37 18.27
N LYS A 802 15.25 28.20 18.11
CA LYS A 802 16.13 27.89 16.99
C LYS A 802 15.37 27.19 15.87
N ASP A 803 15.79 27.39 14.62
CA ASP A 803 15.28 26.60 13.48
C ASP A 803 16.14 25.35 13.31
N MET A 804 15.61 24.20 13.65
CA MET A 804 16.30 22.90 13.58
C MET A 804 16.92 22.63 12.21
N HIS A 805 16.21 22.97 11.13
CA HIS A 805 16.74 22.77 9.78
C HIS A 805 17.92 23.71 9.48
N SER A 806 17.90 24.92 10.02
CA SER A 806 19.03 25.83 9.92
C SER A 806 20.23 25.42 10.80
N MET A 807 19.98 24.78 11.95
CA MET A 807 21.07 24.22 12.78
C MET A 807 21.79 23.09 12.01
N THR A 808 21.07 22.15 11.48
CA THR A 808 21.64 21.05 10.66
C THR A 808 22.35 21.58 9.42
N ALA A 809 21.79 22.59 8.75
CA ALA A 809 22.40 23.21 7.59
C ALA A 809 23.72 23.93 7.97
N ALA A 810 23.74 24.62 9.08
CA ALA A 810 24.96 25.28 9.60
C ALA A 810 26.10 24.27 9.79
N GLY A 811 25.86 23.17 10.47
CA GLY A 811 26.84 22.09 10.65
C GLY A 811 27.25 21.37 9.33
N ALA A 812 26.50 21.54 8.26
CA ALA A 812 26.82 20.97 6.97
C ALA A 812 27.49 21.92 5.99
N MET A 813 27.69 23.22 6.33
CA MET A 813 28.24 24.23 5.42
C MET A 813 29.62 23.85 4.87
N GLU A 814 30.57 23.47 5.74
CA GLU A 814 31.91 23.11 5.31
C GLU A 814 31.92 21.91 4.34
N LYS A 815 31.16 20.88 4.66
CA LYS A 815 31.06 19.68 3.80
C LYS A 815 30.39 19.97 2.46
N LYS A 816 29.41 20.87 2.44
CA LYS A 816 28.65 21.19 1.22
C LYS A 816 29.37 22.18 0.32
N TRP A 817 29.97 23.21 0.87
CA TRP A 817 30.58 24.30 0.10
C TRP A 817 32.09 24.18 0.00
N GLY A 818 32.72 23.40 0.85
CA GLY A 818 34.17 23.27 0.96
C GLY A 818 34.80 24.37 1.84
N LYS A 819 36.00 24.10 2.36
CA LYS A 819 36.70 24.98 3.31
C LYS A 819 36.99 26.38 2.74
N THR A 820 37.36 26.45 1.47
CA THR A 820 37.72 27.73 0.81
C THR A 820 36.50 28.65 0.71
N VAL A 821 35.38 28.12 0.22
CA VAL A 821 34.13 28.89 0.09
C VAL A 821 33.62 29.32 1.46
N LEU A 822 33.64 28.40 2.45
CA LEU A 822 33.22 28.74 3.80
C LEU A 822 34.12 29.82 4.42
N ALA A 823 35.43 29.76 4.22
CA ALA A 823 36.35 30.79 4.69
C ALA A 823 36.04 32.16 4.07
N GLU A 824 35.77 32.23 2.78
CA GLU A 824 35.31 33.45 2.10
C GLU A 824 33.98 33.98 2.67
N MET A 825 33.04 33.11 2.97
CA MET A 825 31.75 33.47 3.58
C MET A 825 31.96 34.03 5.00
N ILE A 826 32.86 33.42 5.78
CA ILE A 826 33.23 33.93 7.12
C ILE A 826 33.87 35.31 7.01
N GLU A 827 34.80 35.53 6.08
CA GLU A 827 35.47 36.82 5.88
C GLU A 827 34.45 37.90 5.48
N ARG A 828 33.57 37.63 4.55
CA ARG A 828 32.62 38.63 4.02
C ARG A 828 31.43 38.91 4.94
N PHE A 829 30.91 37.88 5.63
CA PHE A 829 29.64 37.96 6.37
C PHE A 829 29.74 37.60 7.85
N GLY A 830 30.87 37.06 8.30
CA GLY A 830 31.07 36.66 9.70
C GLY A 830 31.29 37.86 10.62
N LYS A 831 30.98 37.67 11.91
CA LYS A 831 31.31 38.59 12.98
C LYS A 831 32.20 37.88 14.01
N PRO A 832 33.10 38.60 14.70
CA PRO A 832 33.93 38.00 15.74
C PRO A 832 33.06 37.28 16.80
N GLY A 833 33.32 36.00 17.04
CA GLY A 833 32.59 35.17 18.03
C GLY A 833 31.28 34.56 17.55
N ASP A 834 30.97 34.66 16.24
CA ASP A 834 29.77 34.00 15.71
C ASP A 834 29.83 32.48 15.91
N ALA A 835 28.70 31.91 16.32
CA ALA A 835 28.46 30.50 16.12
C ALA A 835 28.08 30.22 14.64
N GLU A 836 28.35 29.00 14.16
CA GLU A 836 28.00 28.59 12.79
C GLU A 836 26.53 28.86 12.44
N TYR A 837 25.64 28.66 13.41
CA TYR A 837 24.21 28.93 13.26
C TYR A 837 23.89 30.40 12.98
N ASP A 838 24.54 31.31 13.70
CA ASP A 838 24.33 32.76 13.52
C ASP A 838 24.85 33.25 12.19
N LEU A 839 26.03 32.78 11.77
CA LEU A 839 26.56 33.00 10.42
C LEU A 839 25.56 32.49 9.37
N PHE A 840 25.10 31.26 9.49
CA PHE A 840 24.16 30.66 8.55
C PHE A 840 22.85 31.46 8.41
N LEU A 841 22.30 31.95 9.53
CA LEU A 841 21.10 32.79 9.49
C LEU A 841 21.32 34.12 8.77
N ARG A 842 22.52 34.69 8.90
CA ARG A 842 22.90 35.92 8.13
C ARG A 842 23.00 35.61 6.64
N LEU A 843 23.68 34.53 6.27
CA LEU A 843 23.81 34.15 4.86
C LEU A 843 22.42 33.95 4.22
N ARG A 844 21.50 33.30 4.91
CA ARG A 844 20.11 33.13 4.42
C ARG A 844 19.35 34.45 4.25
N LYS A 845 19.61 35.44 5.08
CA LYS A 845 18.94 36.74 5.04
C LYS A 845 19.76 37.78 4.28
N CYS A 846 20.81 37.38 3.58
CA CYS A 846 21.68 38.29 2.85
C CYS A 846 20.91 38.94 1.71
N LYS A 847 20.78 40.30 1.77
CA LYS A 847 20.15 41.10 0.71
C LYS A 847 21.16 41.62 -0.28
N GLU A 848 22.45 41.62 0.10
CA GLU A 848 23.56 42.16 -0.65
C GLU A 848 24.08 41.17 -1.70
N ASP A 849 23.80 39.87 -1.50
CA ASP A 849 24.23 38.79 -2.39
C ASP A 849 23.15 37.72 -2.49
N GLU A 850 22.32 37.80 -3.54
CA GLU A 850 21.22 36.89 -3.76
C GLU A 850 21.70 35.45 -4.03
N VAL A 851 22.90 35.27 -4.56
CA VAL A 851 23.49 33.95 -4.85
C VAL A 851 23.78 33.23 -3.52
N VAL A 852 24.41 33.96 -2.58
CA VAL A 852 24.71 33.46 -1.23
C VAL A 852 23.43 33.11 -0.48
N ALA A 853 22.43 33.99 -0.51
CA ALA A 853 21.14 33.74 0.12
C ALA A 853 20.46 32.48 -0.43
N LYS A 854 20.50 32.29 -1.74
CA LYS A 854 19.97 31.12 -2.41
C LYS A 854 20.75 29.85 -2.04
N MET A 855 22.07 29.89 -2.02
CA MET A 855 22.91 28.75 -1.60
C MET A 855 22.54 28.29 -0.17
N ALA A 856 22.36 29.23 0.76
CA ALA A 856 22.01 28.95 2.14
C ALA A 856 20.57 28.40 2.25
N ASP A 857 19.62 28.93 1.49
CA ASP A 857 18.24 28.42 1.46
C ASP A 857 18.16 27.01 0.87
N ASP A 858 18.92 26.71 -0.16
CA ASP A 858 18.97 25.37 -0.75
C ASP A 858 19.60 24.36 0.20
N LEU A 859 20.66 24.75 0.93
CA LEU A 859 21.23 23.89 1.98
C LEU A 859 20.22 23.64 3.11
N ARG A 860 19.45 24.64 3.54
CA ARG A 860 18.39 24.46 4.54
C ARG A 860 17.27 23.52 4.06
N LYS A 861 16.89 23.61 2.78
CA LYS A 861 15.89 22.68 2.20
C LYS A 861 16.39 21.23 2.23
N ASN A 862 17.66 21.03 1.89
CA ASN A 862 18.28 19.71 1.97
C ASN A 862 18.39 19.22 3.42
N ALA A 863 18.79 20.07 4.36
CA ALA A 863 18.84 19.78 5.79
C ALA A 863 17.46 19.42 6.37
N LYS A 864 16.37 19.99 5.85
CA LYS A 864 15.00 19.58 6.20
C LYS A 864 14.78 18.10 5.89
N ASN A 865 15.15 17.66 4.69
CA ASN A 865 14.98 16.27 4.27
C ASN A 865 15.89 15.33 5.07
N VAL A 866 17.08 15.78 5.46
CA VAL A 866 18.01 15.04 6.33
C VAL A 866 17.43 14.84 7.71
N ASN A 867 16.87 15.89 8.33
CA ASN A 867 16.27 15.79 9.65
C ASN A 867 15.10 14.80 9.70
N PHE A 868 14.24 14.83 8.67
CA PHE A 868 13.18 13.81 8.55
C PHE A 868 13.77 12.44 8.28
N GLY A 869 14.72 12.31 7.37
CA GLY A 869 15.38 11.04 7.09
C GLY A 869 16.01 10.42 8.34
N ALA A 870 16.71 11.21 9.14
CA ALA A 870 17.32 10.76 10.39
C ALA A 870 16.27 10.31 11.43
N GLN A 871 15.14 11.00 11.50
CA GLN A 871 14.04 10.62 12.38
C GLN A 871 13.40 9.27 12.02
N TYR A 872 13.49 8.91 10.73
CA TYR A 872 13.04 7.62 10.19
C TYR A 872 14.20 6.64 9.94
N ASP A 873 15.25 6.74 10.71
CA ASP A 873 16.42 5.84 10.69
C ASP A 873 17.16 5.75 9.34
N ALA A 874 17.15 6.82 8.56
CA ALA A 874 17.94 6.86 7.34
C ALA A 874 19.44 6.87 7.66
N GLN A 875 20.15 5.88 7.16
CA GLN A 875 21.58 5.70 7.39
C GLN A 875 22.44 6.78 6.66
N ALA A 876 23.66 6.97 7.12
CA ALA A 876 24.57 8.00 6.63
C ALA A 876 24.69 8.08 5.09
N PRO A 877 24.78 6.99 4.32
CA PRO A 877 24.82 7.05 2.86
C PRO A 877 23.58 7.71 2.26
N LYS A 878 22.38 7.43 2.80
CA LYS A 878 21.14 8.04 2.34
C LYS A 878 21.03 9.50 2.70
N LEU A 879 21.49 9.88 3.87
CA LEU A 879 21.53 11.28 4.31
C LEU A 879 22.51 12.11 3.46
N ALA A 880 23.67 11.57 3.13
CA ALA A 880 24.64 12.20 2.24
C ALA A 880 24.10 12.34 0.81
N GLU A 881 23.43 11.32 0.28
CA GLU A 881 22.70 11.40 -0.98
C GLU A 881 21.71 12.57 -0.97
N THR A 882 20.96 12.72 0.12
CA THR A 882 19.98 13.81 0.28
C THR A 882 20.61 15.19 0.33
N LEU A 883 21.79 15.32 0.94
CA LEU A 883 22.56 16.57 0.96
C LEU A 883 23.33 16.84 -0.34
N ILE A 884 23.42 15.86 -1.22
CA ILE A 884 24.28 15.89 -2.43
C ILE A 884 25.73 16.21 -2.01
N ILE A 885 26.25 15.43 -1.08
CA ILE A 885 27.64 15.52 -0.60
C ILE A 885 28.24 14.10 -0.57
N PRO A 886 29.57 13.98 -0.68
CA PRO A 886 30.23 12.69 -0.40
C PRO A 886 30.01 12.28 1.05
N VAL A 887 29.88 11.00 1.30
CA VAL A 887 29.91 10.44 2.66
C VAL A 887 31.38 10.32 3.04
N ALA A 888 31.94 11.29 3.68
CA ALA A 888 33.30 11.25 4.23
C ALA A 888 33.27 11.81 5.65
#